data_a233a2fccfb732f8cb18f6b3e391ab10
#
_entry.id   a233a2fccfb732f8cb18f6b3e391ab10
#
_cell.length_a   1.000
_cell.length_b   1.000
_cell.length_c   1.000
_cell.angle_alpha   90.00
_cell.angle_beta   90.00
_cell.angle_gamma   90.00
#
_symmetry.space_group_name_H-M   'P 1'
#
loop_
_entity.id
_entity.type
_entity.pdbx_description
1 polymer ?
#
loop_
_entity_poly.entity_id
_entity_poly.type
_entity_poly.pdbx_seq_one_letter_code
_entity_poly.pdbx_strand_id
1 'polypeptide(L)'
;MKTSTTHLRSRTLLLGLALVLGSWFTSSAQEGRRLELKILSPSGQGIDSASLRLSFCERKSIEGHTDKSGRYSCPIPADCSSLRLWVWGSAYAVVDTTLSVATTHQHTIRLDSHTLEGVKIVATRPSVQMNAEGTTYQITTEGLLSSAKAPLVLQRIPDLIYEGGSYTIPGTRGQVTIYVDEVPVNERFLSQLDAQDIDRVEVRPSDVASSSGGGAIYIYRKKHLGTLKGELGTSVGLINEEYSVTPSLSYLSKTFDLVTSGSVITNKQYPHTRTLRNGVEVLDIQSNTRLTQYNAEALLNAVLSERFKASLSYLLFGYEERLRQSITKPLGMKRQEYLIGRNLMHTANLILSYQLAPEQSLLVRAQGLLSNEAQTREGVSGDYSARMSYFVGDVAYDHDELPFLGTAHALRLGARLLHQRSVVEGSAKPHQMTQGQLYLKDNFYLAKGLSLYFLLRNEWGRYGLEANRRSYFSFIPYVALAYSKSGYSARLSFDRDLSRPEGSLLSPAEYFVSELERQRGNPNLKPQTSLSWSLSLGKRLGKSHLSLTASHEVLQDLISGISTTTPNLSTFENAGEGRLSSLTSTFRTSAFDYKLNLQVYAGLRYSDYQLKSAYRLSALNATQRGWGLRCGGSVSLMLDGDWFFNASVNYNSPTYAFSSRTIAEPLTYLSAEKSLLAGRLTFSLSAMAPWGLGEYRRTESTFRGIQQIQQSTLSLSNVSLGVTFRFGKGEAKEAPSEAIDASGLKRSDR
;
A
#
# COMPACT_ATOMS: atom_id res chain seq x y z
N MET A 1 15.85 -61.14 -5.38
CA MET A 1 17.19 -61.69 -5.62
C MET A 1 18.15 -60.88 -4.81
N LYS A 2 18.51 -61.41 -3.69
CA LYS A 2 19.84 -61.93 -3.33
C LYS A 2 20.82 -60.75 -3.20
N THR A 3 21.30 -60.41 -2.12
CA THR A 3 22.04 -61.08 -1.01
C THR A 3 23.23 -60.18 -0.76
N SER A 4 23.56 -59.75 0.33
CA SER A 4 23.96 -60.36 1.63
C SER A 4 25.36 -59.86 1.96
N THR A 5 25.49 -59.35 3.15
CA THR A 5 26.33 -59.95 4.21
C THR A 5 27.83 -59.74 4.04
N THR A 6 28.65 -59.52 5.00
CA THR A 6 28.70 -59.84 6.44
C THR A 6 30.04 -59.43 7.00
N HIS A 7 30.10 -59.11 8.26
CA HIS A 7 31.02 -59.66 9.30
C HIS A 7 32.53 -59.33 9.24
N LEU A 8 33.29 -59.27 10.28
CA LEU A 8 33.22 -59.54 11.73
C LEU A 8 34.63 -59.37 12.31
N ARG A 9 34.74 -58.93 13.53
CA ARG A 9 35.66 -59.40 14.61
C ARG A 9 37.16 -59.44 14.32
N SER A 10 38.06 -59.20 15.26
CA SER A 10 38.19 -59.55 16.68
C SER A 10 39.52 -58.98 17.20
N ARG A 11 39.57 -58.52 18.45
CA ARG A 11 40.21 -59.21 19.60
C ARG A 11 41.62 -59.70 19.35
N THR A 12 42.67 -59.37 20.12
CA THR A 12 43.01 -59.80 21.45
C THR A 12 44.48 -59.47 21.79
N LEU A 13 44.76 -58.96 22.98
CA LEU A 13 45.64 -59.45 24.01
C LEU A 13 47.14 -59.67 23.73
N LEU A 14 47.94 -59.08 24.59
CA LEU A 14 48.91 -59.71 25.55
C LEU A 14 49.91 -58.65 26.03
N LEU A 15 49.99 -58.22 27.30
CA LEU A 15 50.66 -58.80 28.43
C LEU A 15 52.15 -59.19 28.28
N GLY A 16 52.99 -58.60 29.10
CA GLY A 16 54.28 -59.07 29.49
C GLY A 16 55.26 -57.99 29.87
N LEU A 17 55.37 -57.63 31.04
CA LEU A 17 56.30 -58.09 32.12
C LEU A 17 57.78 -57.74 31.86
N ALA A 18 58.34 -56.93 32.69
CA ALA A 18 59.45 -57.18 33.64
C ALA A 18 60.15 -55.84 33.94
N LEU A 19 60.15 -55.31 35.09
CA LEU A 19 61.00 -55.52 36.27
C LEU A 19 62.50 -55.20 36.06
N VAL A 20 62.86 -54.21 36.90
CA VAL A 20 64.10 -54.14 37.72
C VAL A 20 65.32 -53.46 37.05
N LEU A 21 65.71 -52.37 37.49
CA LEU A 21 66.82 -52.10 38.39
C LEU A 21 66.97 -50.60 38.60
N GLY A 22 67.05 -50.22 39.79
CA GLY A 22 67.28 -48.96 40.38
C GLY A 22 68.67 -48.38 40.14
N SER A 23 68.69 -47.08 40.19
CA SER A 23 69.82 -46.37 40.69
C SER A 23 69.35 -45.06 41.30
N TRP A 24 69.67 -44.84 42.50
CA TRP A 24 69.50 -43.61 43.22
C TRP A 24 70.13 -42.43 42.55
N PHE A 25 69.30 -41.41 42.24
CA PHE A 25 69.75 -40.06 42.15
C PHE A 25 68.81 -39.18 42.99
N THR A 26 69.33 -38.75 44.12
CA THR A 26 68.79 -37.62 44.86
C THR A 26 68.84 -36.39 44.04
N SER A 27 67.70 -35.97 43.44
CA SER A 27 67.54 -34.67 42.86
C SER A 27 66.99 -33.77 43.99
N SER A 28 67.77 -32.80 44.41
CA SER A 28 67.35 -31.70 45.27
C SER A 28 66.18 -30.97 44.57
N ALA A 29 65.01 -30.94 45.22
CA ALA A 29 63.87 -30.16 44.79
C ALA A 29 64.26 -28.69 44.88
N GLN A 30 64.57 -28.12 43.74
CA GLN A 30 64.58 -26.68 43.54
C GLN A 30 63.09 -26.26 43.57
N GLU A 31 62.69 -25.50 44.62
CA GLU A 31 61.32 -24.94 44.72
C GLU A 31 61.10 -24.09 43.46
N GLY A 32 60.34 -24.68 42.52
CA GLY A 32 59.96 -23.99 41.27
C GLY A 32 59.07 -22.80 41.57
N ARG A 33 59.37 -21.65 41.02
CA ARG A 33 58.51 -20.47 41.09
C ARG A 33 57.07 -20.82 40.73
N ARG A 34 56.09 -20.46 41.54
CA ARG A 34 54.65 -20.71 41.30
C ARG A 34 53.96 -19.37 41.09
N LEU A 35 53.13 -19.31 40.04
CA LEU A 35 52.19 -18.22 39.80
C LEU A 35 50.95 -18.46 40.63
N GLU A 36 50.47 -17.44 41.34
CA GLU A 36 49.20 -17.41 42.01
C GLU A 36 48.34 -16.31 41.40
N LEU A 37 47.21 -16.69 40.85
CA LEU A 37 46.22 -15.78 40.29
C LEU A 37 44.99 -15.77 41.20
N LYS A 38 44.42 -14.56 41.41
CA LYS A 38 43.16 -14.37 42.11
C LYS A 38 42.20 -13.61 41.19
N ILE A 39 41.13 -14.25 40.80
CA ILE A 39 40.14 -13.71 39.89
C ILE A 39 38.92 -13.25 40.68
N LEU A 40 38.59 -11.95 40.57
CA LEU A 40 37.52 -11.34 41.38
C LEU A 40 36.42 -10.79 40.48
N SER A 41 35.20 -10.79 40.97
CA SER A 41 34.06 -10.07 40.41
C SER A 41 34.18 -8.55 40.64
N PRO A 42 33.36 -7.70 40.01
CA PRO A 42 33.30 -6.27 40.28
C PRO A 42 33.01 -5.97 41.77
N SER A 43 32.27 -6.83 42.44
CA SER A 43 31.98 -6.72 43.89
C SER A 43 33.12 -7.19 44.80
N GLY A 44 34.25 -7.69 44.24
CA GLY A 44 35.41 -8.15 45.00
C GLY A 44 35.32 -9.59 45.52
N GLN A 45 34.30 -10.37 45.14
CA GLN A 45 34.18 -11.78 45.49
C GLN A 45 34.98 -12.64 44.48
N GLY A 46 35.56 -13.77 44.96
CA GLY A 46 36.26 -14.72 44.10
C GLY A 46 35.28 -15.39 43.12
N ILE A 47 35.69 -15.54 41.87
CA ILE A 47 34.88 -16.18 40.83
C ILE A 47 35.27 -17.65 40.76
N ASP A 48 34.29 -18.56 41.06
CA ASP A 48 34.44 -19.99 40.92
C ASP A 48 34.42 -20.41 39.46
N SER A 49 35.28 -21.37 39.09
CA SER A 49 35.32 -21.99 37.76
C SER A 49 35.50 -21.00 36.58
N ALA A 50 36.14 -19.84 36.81
CA ALA A 50 36.57 -18.96 35.73
C ALA A 50 37.64 -19.69 34.89
N SER A 51 37.44 -19.71 33.57
CA SER A 51 38.39 -20.35 32.66
C SER A 51 39.59 -19.44 32.40
N LEU A 52 40.76 -20.05 32.40
CA LEU A 52 42.04 -19.37 32.24
C LEU A 52 42.84 -20.03 31.13
N ARG A 53 43.45 -19.23 30.25
CA ARG A 53 44.49 -19.66 29.33
C ARG A 53 45.73 -18.80 29.56
N LEU A 54 46.83 -19.45 29.88
CA LEU A 54 48.11 -18.82 30.18
C LEU A 54 49.12 -19.21 29.11
N SER A 55 49.68 -18.25 28.46
CA SER A 55 50.77 -18.45 27.46
C SER A 55 52.08 -17.87 27.99
N PHE A 56 52.99 -18.75 28.40
CA PHE A 56 54.30 -18.37 28.89
C PHE A 56 55.28 -18.15 27.77
N CYS A 57 55.77 -16.93 27.63
CA CYS A 57 56.81 -16.53 26.64
C CYS A 57 56.51 -17.06 25.22
N GLU A 58 55.21 -17.13 24.83
CA GLU A 58 54.71 -17.62 23.54
C GLU A 58 55.06 -19.07 23.16
N ARG A 59 55.69 -19.82 24.09
CA ARG A 59 56.17 -21.19 23.81
C ARG A 59 55.34 -22.31 24.41
N LYS A 60 54.62 -22.04 25.53
CA LYS A 60 53.81 -23.04 26.25
C LYS A 60 52.51 -22.45 26.75
N SER A 61 51.38 -23.05 26.38
CA SER A 61 50.07 -22.67 26.87
C SER A 61 49.57 -23.69 27.88
N ILE A 62 48.98 -23.20 28.99
CA ILE A 62 48.29 -23.98 30.00
C ILE A 62 46.88 -23.45 30.13
N GLU A 63 45.89 -24.35 30.19
CA GLU A 63 44.52 -24.01 30.48
C GLU A 63 44.13 -24.56 31.88
N GLY A 64 43.26 -23.82 32.57
CA GLY A 64 42.82 -24.19 33.90
C GLY A 64 41.55 -23.43 34.32
N HIS A 65 41.07 -23.72 35.51
CA HIS A 65 39.91 -23.07 36.10
C HIS A 65 40.22 -22.64 37.54
N THR A 66 39.61 -21.55 37.97
CA THR A 66 39.71 -21.10 39.36
C THR A 66 38.92 -22.01 40.32
N ASP A 67 39.37 -22.06 41.56
CA ASP A 67 38.63 -22.69 42.65
C ASP A 67 37.48 -21.82 43.19
N LYS A 68 36.72 -22.31 44.18
CA LYS A 68 35.60 -21.60 44.79
C LYS A 68 35.95 -20.24 45.41
N SER A 69 37.24 -19.99 45.69
CA SER A 69 37.73 -18.71 46.20
C SER A 69 38.28 -17.79 45.11
N GLY A 70 38.15 -18.20 43.83
CA GLY A 70 38.67 -17.48 42.67
C GLY A 70 40.18 -17.62 42.47
N ARG A 71 40.83 -18.62 43.05
CA ARG A 71 42.29 -18.82 42.98
C ARG A 71 42.66 -19.87 41.94
N TYR A 72 43.79 -19.63 41.28
CA TYR A 72 44.47 -20.59 40.41
C TYR A 72 45.95 -20.51 40.59
N SER A 73 46.63 -21.68 40.68
CA SER A 73 48.08 -21.73 40.85
C SER A 73 48.73 -22.71 39.87
N CYS A 74 49.82 -22.28 39.22
CA CYS A 74 50.59 -23.11 38.31
C CYS A 74 52.10 -22.81 38.39
N PRO A 75 52.99 -23.76 38.01
CA PRO A 75 54.42 -23.56 37.97
C PRO A 75 54.78 -22.58 36.81
N ILE A 76 55.74 -21.66 37.06
CA ILE A 76 56.32 -20.77 36.10
C ILE A 76 57.56 -21.44 35.48
N PRO A 77 57.68 -21.53 34.12
CA PRO A 77 58.93 -21.98 33.49
C PRO A 77 60.13 -21.09 33.89
N ALA A 78 61.29 -21.71 34.14
CA ALA A 78 62.46 -21.03 34.68
C ALA A 78 62.95 -19.84 33.82
N ASP A 79 62.76 -19.96 32.51
CA ASP A 79 63.28 -19.00 31.53
C ASP A 79 62.21 -17.95 31.12
N CYS A 80 61.09 -17.85 31.83
CA CYS A 80 60.01 -16.97 31.42
C CYS A 80 59.89 -15.77 32.35
N SER A 81 59.84 -14.55 31.77
CA SER A 81 59.69 -13.29 32.48
C SER A 81 58.33 -12.63 32.26
N SER A 82 57.56 -13.08 31.25
CA SER A 82 56.26 -12.53 30.90
C SER A 82 55.26 -13.63 30.56
N LEU A 83 54.00 -13.36 30.81
CA LEU A 83 52.87 -14.27 30.61
C LEU A 83 51.73 -13.51 29.99
N ARG A 84 51.14 -14.00 28.91
CA ARG A 84 49.87 -13.54 28.41
C ARG A 84 48.77 -14.36 28.98
N LEU A 85 47.83 -13.72 29.63
CA LEU A 85 46.69 -14.32 30.34
C LEU A 85 45.37 -13.94 29.70
N TRP A 86 44.56 -14.93 29.32
CA TRP A 86 43.16 -14.78 29.00
C TRP A 86 42.33 -15.37 30.14
N VAL A 87 41.37 -14.59 30.57
CA VAL A 87 40.39 -15.03 31.59
C VAL A 87 38.99 -14.76 31.10
N TRP A 88 38.13 -15.74 31.21
CA TRP A 88 36.71 -15.59 30.87
C TRP A 88 35.82 -16.39 31.80
N GLY A 89 34.57 -15.94 31.95
CA GLY A 89 33.50 -16.62 32.70
C GLY A 89 32.16 -16.34 32.08
N SER A 90 31.16 -17.18 32.31
CA SER A 90 29.84 -17.10 31.64
C SER A 90 29.10 -15.77 31.84
N ALA A 91 29.45 -14.99 32.85
CA ALA A 91 28.80 -13.73 33.22
C ALA A 91 29.76 -12.52 33.16
N TYR A 92 30.99 -12.69 32.67
CA TYR A 92 32.04 -11.68 32.77
C TYR A 92 32.71 -11.41 31.43
N ALA A 93 33.15 -10.17 31.22
CA ALA A 93 33.92 -9.78 30.04
C ALA A 93 35.26 -10.53 30.00
N VAL A 94 35.69 -10.93 28.79
CA VAL A 94 37.00 -11.54 28.56
C VAL A 94 38.11 -10.52 28.88
N VAL A 95 39.03 -10.87 29.77
CA VAL A 95 40.25 -10.07 29.99
C VAL A 95 41.40 -10.74 29.28
N ASP A 96 42.05 -10.00 28.40
CA ASP A 96 43.31 -10.37 27.75
C ASP A 96 44.38 -9.39 28.23
N THR A 97 45.38 -9.88 28.97
CA THR A 97 46.41 -9.04 29.58
C THR A 97 47.74 -9.74 29.59
N THR A 98 48.83 -8.95 29.61
CA THR A 98 50.19 -9.48 29.77
C THR A 98 50.71 -9.14 31.17
N LEU A 99 51.11 -10.16 31.91
CA LEU A 99 51.67 -10.03 33.26
C LEU A 99 53.15 -10.26 33.26
N SER A 100 53.90 -9.46 34.05
CA SER A 100 55.31 -9.74 34.36
C SER A 100 55.40 -10.75 35.50
N VAL A 101 56.10 -11.86 35.26
CA VAL A 101 56.35 -12.89 36.24
C VAL A 101 57.82 -12.94 36.67
N ALA A 102 58.59 -11.91 36.35
CA ALA A 102 60.01 -11.79 36.71
C ALA A 102 60.19 -11.49 38.21
N THR A 103 59.38 -10.57 38.74
CA THR A 103 59.51 -10.03 40.09
C THR A 103 58.30 -10.29 40.98
N THR A 104 57.13 -10.47 40.42
CA THR A 104 55.86 -10.65 41.15
C THR A 104 55.18 -11.94 40.69
N HIS A 105 54.90 -12.84 41.62
CA HIS A 105 54.29 -14.14 41.35
C HIS A 105 52.81 -14.23 41.78
N GLN A 106 52.26 -13.16 42.34
CA GLN A 106 50.86 -13.05 42.72
C GLN A 106 50.18 -11.90 41.98
N HIS A 107 49.11 -12.21 41.27
CA HIS A 107 48.35 -11.21 40.52
C HIS A 107 46.86 -11.33 40.82
N THR A 108 46.20 -10.18 40.97
CA THR A 108 44.73 -10.10 41.15
C THR A 108 44.14 -9.46 39.93
N ILE A 109 43.20 -10.16 39.29
CA ILE A 109 42.46 -9.69 38.09
C ILE A 109 41.01 -9.51 38.49
N ARG A 110 40.43 -8.34 38.18
CA ARG A 110 38.98 -8.10 38.32
C ARG A 110 38.37 -8.22 36.95
N LEU A 111 37.31 -9.01 36.85
CA LEU A 111 36.48 -9.13 35.65
C LEU A 111 35.30 -8.19 35.79
N ASP A 112 35.05 -7.40 34.76
CA ASP A 112 33.83 -6.61 34.66
C ASP A 112 32.63 -7.52 34.33
N SER A 113 31.45 -7.23 34.88
CA SER A 113 30.25 -7.97 34.54
C SER A 113 29.92 -7.69 33.06
N HIS A 114 29.79 -8.75 32.28
CA HIS A 114 29.10 -8.64 31.01
C HIS A 114 27.63 -8.36 31.32
N THR A 115 27.18 -7.12 31.25
CA THR A 115 25.81 -6.86 30.89
C THR A 115 25.67 -7.37 29.45
N LEU A 116 25.20 -8.57 29.29
CA LEU A 116 24.61 -9.01 28.05
C LEU A 116 23.50 -7.98 27.79
N GLU A 117 23.76 -6.96 26.94
CA GLU A 117 22.68 -6.39 26.18
C GLU A 117 21.96 -7.60 25.62
N GLY A 118 20.72 -7.81 26.06
CA GLY A 118 19.99 -9.01 25.69
C GLY A 118 20.13 -9.17 24.19
N VAL A 119 20.61 -10.33 23.75
CA VAL A 119 20.61 -10.68 22.34
C VAL A 119 19.17 -10.52 21.90
N LYS A 120 18.84 -9.32 21.39
CA LYS A 120 17.59 -9.06 20.73
C LYS A 120 17.66 -9.97 19.51
N ILE A 121 17.10 -11.18 19.64
CA ILE A 121 16.81 -12.00 18.46
C ILE A 121 15.78 -11.17 17.71
N VAL A 122 16.25 -10.24 16.90
CA VAL A 122 15.45 -9.61 15.88
C VAL A 122 15.21 -10.74 14.89
N ALA A 123 14.12 -11.47 15.10
CA ALA A 123 13.56 -12.27 14.03
C ALA A 123 13.29 -11.25 12.92
N THR A 124 14.14 -11.23 11.91
CA THR A 124 13.95 -10.38 10.73
C THR A 124 12.63 -10.83 10.12
N ARG A 125 11.57 -10.03 10.35
CA ARG A 125 10.30 -10.26 9.68
C ARG A 125 10.57 -10.32 8.19
N PRO A 126 10.06 -11.33 7.48
CA PRO A 126 10.20 -11.35 6.03
C PRO A 126 9.66 -10.02 5.48
N SER A 127 10.45 -9.34 4.66
CA SER A 127 10.11 -8.03 4.08
C SER A 127 8.80 -8.04 3.27
N VAL A 128 8.33 -9.22 2.88
CA VAL A 128 7.07 -9.45 2.17
C VAL A 128 6.42 -10.73 2.70
N GLN A 129 5.17 -10.63 3.11
CA GLN A 129 4.34 -11.74 3.56
C GLN A 129 3.07 -11.78 2.73
N MET A 130 2.81 -12.87 2.03
CA MET A 130 1.60 -13.07 1.26
C MET A 130 0.75 -14.17 1.91
N ASN A 131 -0.53 -13.88 2.09
CA ASN A 131 -1.55 -14.85 2.43
C ASN A 131 -2.75 -14.71 1.47
N ALA A 132 -3.81 -15.46 1.68
CA ALA A 132 -4.96 -15.44 0.79
C ALA A 132 -5.78 -14.13 0.89
N GLU A 133 -5.72 -13.39 2.00
CA GLU A 133 -6.35 -12.08 2.17
C GLU A 133 -5.62 -11.00 1.39
N GLY A 134 -4.29 -10.97 1.45
CA GLY A 134 -3.50 -9.90 0.85
C GLY A 134 -1.99 -10.12 0.92
N THR A 135 -1.24 -9.09 0.63
CA THR A 135 0.22 -9.06 0.73
C THR A 135 0.63 -7.91 1.64
N THR A 136 1.44 -8.22 2.65
CA THR A 136 2.02 -7.23 3.58
C THR A 136 3.47 -6.96 3.20
N TYR A 137 3.82 -5.70 3.07
CA TYR A 137 5.15 -5.20 2.75
C TYR A 137 5.69 -4.42 3.95
N GLN A 138 6.80 -4.87 4.52
CA GLN A 138 7.58 -4.07 5.48
C GLN A 138 8.35 -3.01 4.69
N ILE A 139 8.25 -1.76 5.12
CA ILE A 139 8.80 -0.64 4.37
C ILE A 139 10.23 -0.35 4.83
N THR A 140 11.15 -0.26 3.86
CA THR A 140 12.47 0.33 4.06
C THR A 140 12.48 1.74 3.49
N THR A 141 13.06 2.66 4.23
CA THR A 141 13.27 4.04 3.79
C THR A 141 14.65 4.25 3.18
N GLU A 142 15.45 3.18 3.08
CA GLU A 142 16.75 3.22 2.39
C GLU A 142 16.60 3.68 0.94
N GLY A 143 17.49 4.55 0.49
CA GLY A 143 17.45 5.15 -0.85
C GLY A 143 16.24 6.09 -1.08
N LEU A 144 15.69 6.68 -0.01
CA LEU A 144 14.73 7.78 -0.06
C LEU A 144 15.31 9.01 0.64
N LEU A 145 14.98 10.20 0.12
CA LEU A 145 15.25 11.44 0.83
C LEU A 145 14.49 11.45 2.17
N SER A 146 15.03 12.18 3.15
CA SER A 146 14.30 12.42 4.41
C SER A 146 12.99 13.17 4.19
N SER A 147 12.88 13.87 3.07
CA SER A 147 11.69 14.58 2.60
C SER A 147 10.71 13.72 1.81
N ALA A 148 11.03 12.46 1.53
CA ALA A 148 10.19 11.59 0.71
C ALA A 148 8.80 11.36 1.31
N LYS A 149 7.80 11.24 0.45
CA LYS A 149 6.39 11.05 0.82
C LYS A 149 5.88 9.65 0.48
N ALA A 150 4.74 9.28 1.06
CA ALA A 150 4.10 7.98 0.88
C ALA A 150 3.94 7.54 -0.60
N PRO A 151 3.63 8.39 -1.58
CA PRO A 151 3.56 7.98 -2.97
C PRO A 151 4.82 7.31 -3.50
N LEU A 152 6.01 7.77 -3.09
CA LEU A 152 7.28 7.13 -3.48
C LEU A 152 7.46 5.74 -2.86
N VAL A 153 6.93 5.52 -1.65
CA VAL A 153 6.88 4.19 -1.01
C VAL A 153 5.94 3.26 -1.77
N LEU A 154 4.73 3.73 -2.08
CA LEU A 154 3.73 2.93 -2.78
C LEU A 154 4.19 2.56 -4.20
N GLN A 155 4.92 3.43 -4.89
CA GLN A 155 5.55 3.11 -6.17
C GLN A 155 6.61 2.00 -6.06
N ARG A 156 7.12 1.69 -4.87
CA ARG A 156 8.03 0.57 -4.62
C ARG A 156 7.33 -0.75 -4.33
N ILE A 157 6.00 -0.80 -4.27
CA ILE A 157 5.23 -2.01 -3.96
C ILE A 157 4.89 -2.75 -5.25
N PRO A 158 5.33 -4.03 -5.41
CA PRO A 158 5.17 -4.79 -6.66
C PRO A 158 3.71 -5.00 -7.09
N ASP A 159 2.80 -5.15 -6.13
CA ASP A 159 1.38 -5.40 -6.38
C ASP A 159 0.59 -4.12 -6.73
N LEU A 160 1.27 -2.97 -6.87
CA LEU A 160 0.63 -1.71 -7.20
C LEU A 160 1.15 -1.14 -8.51
N ILE A 161 0.25 -0.64 -9.33
CA ILE A 161 0.55 0.15 -10.52
C ILE A 161 -0.04 1.54 -10.33
N TYR A 162 0.78 2.58 -10.46
CA TYR A 162 0.33 3.97 -10.45
C TYR A 162 0.13 4.45 -11.87
N GLU A 163 -1.09 4.87 -12.21
CA GLU A 163 -1.48 5.27 -13.56
C GLU A 163 -2.58 6.33 -13.51
N GLY A 164 -2.37 7.43 -14.23
CA GLY A 164 -3.38 8.48 -14.35
C GLY A 164 -3.78 9.18 -13.05
N GLY A 165 -2.89 9.21 -12.04
CA GLY A 165 -3.15 9.82 -10.74
C GLY A 165 -3.70 8.85 -9.69
N SER A 166 -3.91 7.58 -10.00
CA SER A 166 -4.47 6.60 -9.07
C SER A 166 -3.70 5.29 -9.03
N TYR A 167 -3.86 4.54 -7.92
CA TYR A 167 -3.30 3.21 -7.76
C TYR A 167 -4.28 2.14 -8.22
N THR A 168 -3.74 1.10 -8.88
CA THR A 168 -4.50 -0.08 -9.26
C THR A 168 -3.78 -1.35 -8.79
N ILE A 169 -4.57 -2.35 -8.38
CA ILE A 169 -4.06 -3.69 -8.05
C ILE A 169 -4.31 -4.57 -9.28
N PRO A 170 -3.27 -5.19 -9.88
CA PRO A 170 -3.46 -6.09 -11.02
C PRO A 170 -4.46 -7.20 -10.71
N GLY A 171 -5.40 -7.43 -11.63
CA GLY A 171 -6.44 -8.47 -11.47
C GLY A 171 -7.67 -8.04 -10.67
N THR A 172 -7.73 -6.82 -10.17
CA THR A 172 -8.94 -6.24 -9.55
C THR A 172 -9.61 -5.23 -10.48
N ARG A 173 -10.83 -4.84 -10.12
CA ARG A 173 -11.66 -3.89 -10.84
C ARG A 173 -11.90 -2.64 -10.01
N GLY A 174 -12.02 -1.49 -10.67
CA GLY A 174 -12.36 -0.23 -10.02
C GLY A 174 -11.21 0.45 -9.31
N GLN A 175 -11.54 1.49 -8.54
CA GLN A 175 -10.57 2.28 -7.79
C GLN A 175 -10.23 1.60 -6.46
N VAL A 176 -8.98 1.68 -6.09
CA VAL A 176 -8.48 1.19 -4.80
C VAL A 176 -8.87 2.18 -3.70
N THR A 177 -9.37 1.68 -2.59
CA THR A 177 -9.59 2.50 -1.39
C THR A 177 -8.32 2.50 -0.54
N ILE A 178 -7.89 3.68 -0.07
CA ILE A 178 -6.68 3.83 0.70
C ILE A 178 -7.01 4.15 2.15
N TYR A 179 -6.35 3.44 3.06
CA TYR A 179 -6.51 3.60 4.50
C TYR A 179 -5.15 3.95 5.13
N VAL A 180 -5.16 4.87 6.08
CA VAL A 180 -4.03 5.15 6.98
C VAL A 180 -4.48 4.85 8.40
N ASP A 181 -3.80 3.90 9.06
CA ASP A 181 -4.19 3.37 10.38
C ASP A 181 -5.69 3.01 10.43
N GLU A 182 -6.18 2.29 9.40
CA GLU A 182 -7.56 1.85 9.18
C GLU A 182 -8.59 2.95 8.83
N VAL A 183 -8.20 4.21 8.83
CA VAL A 183 -9.06 5.35 8.47
C VAL A 183 -8.97 5.61 6.97
N PRO A 184 -10.09 5.68 6.23
CA PRO A 184 -10.07 5.98 4.80
C PRO A 184 -9.58 7.42 4.56
N VAL A 185 -8.67 7.56 3.62
CA VAL A 185 -8.06 8.84 3.21
C VAL A 185 -8.10 9.01 1.70
N ASN A 186 -7.97 10.23 1.22
CA ASN A 186 -7.80 10.49 -0.20
C ASN A 186 -6.32 10.41 -0.64
N GLU A 187 -6.08 10.34 -1.95
CA GLU A 187 -4.71 10.27 -2.49
C GLU A 187 -3.88 11.53 -2.19
N ARG A 188 -4.51 12.68 -1.98
CA ARG A 188 -3.80 13.93 -1.63
C ARG A 188 -3.20 13.87 -0.23
N PHE A 189 -3.86 13.20 0.72
CA PHE A 189 -3.30 12.98 2.05
C PHE A 189 -1.97 12.21 1.98
N LEU A 190 -1.86 11.27 1.05
CA LEU A 190 -0.61 10.51 0.85
C LEU A 190 0.58 11.40 0.48
N SER A 191 0.34 12.45 -0.30
CA SER A 191 1.41 13.37 -0.68
C SER A 191 1.96 14.20 0.50
N GLN A 192 1.29 14.14 1.64
CA GLN A 192 1.69 14.81 2.87
C GLN A 192 2.21 13.85 3.95
N LEU A 193 1.92 12.56 3.82
CA LEU A 193 2.41 11.53 4.72
C LEU A 193 3.89 11.24 4.45
N ASP A 194 4.75 11.41 5.47
CA ASP A 194 6.18 11.14 5.34
C ASP A 194 6.45 9.65 5.16
N ALA A 195 7.31 9.31 4.20
CA ALA A 195 7.75 7.94 3.94
C ALA A 195 8.39 7.30 5.17
N GLN A 196 9.10 8.09 5.96
CA GLN A 196 9.79 7.64 7.18
C GLN A 196 8.83 7.22 8.29
N ASP A 197 7.60 7.75 8.28
CA ASP A 197 6.59 7.41 9.27
C ASP A 197 5.82 6.12 8.94
N ILE A 198 6.07 5.51 7.77
CA ILE A 198 5.42 4.27 7.36
C ILE A 198 6.18 3.06 7.91
N ASP A 199 5.47 2.17 8.61
CA ASP A 199 5.98 0.88 9.08
C ASP A 199 5.76 -0.21 8.03
N ARG A 200 4.51 -0.39 7.60
CA ARG A 200 4.13 -1.41 6.63
C ARG A 200 2.96 -0.98 5.77
N VAL A 201 2.84 -1.62 4.63
CA VAL A 201 1.72 -1.46 3.70
C VAL A 201 1.12 -2.83 3.40
N GLU A 202 -0.20 -2.93 3.49
CA GLU A 202 -0.95 -4.13 3.11
C GLU A 202 -1.76 -3.85 1.86
N VAL A 203 -1.63 -4.72 0.87
CA VAL A 203 -2.40 -4.67 -0.38
C VAL A 203 -3.41 -5.81 -0.38
N ARG A 204 -4.70 -5.49 -0.33
CA ARG A 204 -5.81 -6.45 -0.27
C ARG A 204 -6.63 -6.36 -1.55
N PRO A 205 -6.67 -7.41 -2.38
CA PRO A 205 -7.45 -7.42 -3.62
C PRO A 205 -8.97 -7.34 -3.40
N SER A 206 -9.45 -7.70 -2.21
CA SER A 206 -10.86 -7.56 -1.82
C SER A 206 -10.97 -7.06 -0.39
N ASP A 207 -11.95 -6.20 -0.14
CA ASP A 207 -12.22 -5.65 1.19
C ASP A 207 -13.72 -5.44 1.40
N VAL A 208 -14.18 -5.55 2.67
CA VAL A 208 -15.58 -5.33 3.05
C VAL A 208 -16.02 -3.90 2.74
N ALA A 209 -15.12 -2.95 2.95
CA ALA A 209 -15.42 -1.54 2.79
C ALA A 209 -15.31 -1.07 1.32
N SER A 210 -14.64 -1.83 0.45
CA SER A 210 -14.54 -1.51 -0.98
C SER A 210 -15.89 -1.78 -1.66
N SER A 211 -16.53 -0.71 -2.10
CA SER A 211 -17.81 -0.79 -2.84
C SER A 211 -17.61 -0.96 -4.35
N SER A 212 -16.36 -0.85 -4.83
CA SER A 212 -16.04 -0.78 -6.26
C SER A 212 -15.29 -1.99 -6.80
N GLY A 213 -15.00 -3.00 -5.98
CA GLY A 213 -14.23 -4.19 -6.38
C GLY A 213 -12.75 -3.91 -6.70
N GLY A 214 -12.25 -2.70 -6.38
CA GLY A 214 -10.87 -2.29 -6.64
C GLY A 214 -9.85 -2.77 -5.61
N GLY A 215 -10.31 -3.34 -4.50
CA GLY A 215 -9.48 -3.71 -3.36
C GLY A 215 -9.13 -2.53 -2.46
N ALA A 216 -8.15 -2.73 -1.58
CA ALA A 216 -7.73 -1.75 -0.60
C ALA A 216 -6.22 -1.74 -0.37
N ILE A 217 -5.68 -0.56 -0.03
CA ILE A 217 -4.31 -0.35 0.44
C ILE A 217 -4.39 0.16 1.87
N TYR A 218 -3.81 -0.58 2.81
CA TYR A 218 -3.70 -0.19 4.21
C TYR A 218 -2.27 0.25 4.50
N ILE A 219 -2.08 1.47 4.96
CA ILE A 219 -0.81 2.06 5.35
C ILE A 219 -0.80 2.17 6.86
N TYR A 220 0.12 1.50 7.53
CA TYR A 220 0.29 1.57 8.97
C TYR A 220 1.52 2.38 9.29
N ARG A 221 1.36 3.36 10.19
CA ARG A 221 2.42 4.26 10.61
C ARG A 221 3.21 3.69 11.78
N LYS A 222 4.49 4.08 11.86
CA LYS A 222 5.33 3.84 13.04
C LYS A 222 4.77 4.61 14.24
N LYS A 223 4.89 4.03 15.42
CA LYS A 223 4.54 4.72 16.66
C LYS A 223 5.70 5.64 17.06
N HIS A 224 5.46 6.92 17.12
CA HIS A 224 6.44 7.92 17.52
C HIS A 224 6.16 8.44 18.94
N LEU A 225 7.18 8.95 19.62
CA LEU A 225 7.07 9.49 20.97
C LEU A 225 7.37 10.99 20.98
N GLY A 226 6.33 11.81 21.17
CA GLY A 226 6.49 13.23 21.48
C GLY A 226 7.08 14.08 20.35
N THR A 227 6.68 13.83 19.09
CA THR A 227 7.16 14.61 17.95
C THR A 227 6.11 15.63 17.48
N LEU A 228 6.53 16.87 17.27
CA LEU A 228 5.76 17.90 16.57
C LEU A 228 6.49 18.21 15.27
N LYS A 229 5.84 17.99 14.14
CA LYS A 229 6.34 18.28 12.79
C LYS A 229 5.37 19.18 12.07
N GLY A 230 5.86 20.17 11.34
CA GLY A 230 5.07 20.98 10.42
C GLY A 230 5.77 21.14 9.09
N GLU A 231 4.98 21.34 8.06
CA GLU A 231 5.46 21.52 6.69
C GLU A 231 4.62 22.57 5.97
N LEU A 232 5.30 23.42 5.21
CA LEU A 232 4.67 24.36 4.29
C LEU A 232 5.30 24.17 2.91
N GLY A 233 4.51 23.62 2.00
CA GLY A 233 4.85 23.48 0.59
C GLY A 233 4.20 24.57 -0.25
N THR A 234 4.90 25.02 -1.28
CA THR A 234 4.36 25.90 -2.31
C THR A 234 4.92 25.51 -3.66
N SER A 235 4.12 25.61 -4.72
CA SER A 235 4.59 25.40 -6.10
C SER A 235 3.97 26.37 -7.08
N VAL A 236 4.71 26.60 -8.16
CA VAL A 236 4.29 27.42 -9.31
C VAL A 236 4.48 26.61 -10.56
N GLY A 237 3.41 26.40 -11.32
CA GLY A 237 3.41 25.82 -12.66
C GLY A 237 3.53 26.89 -13.71
N LEU A 238 4.48 26.71 -14.62
CA LEU A 238 4.87 27.74 -15.58
C LEU A 238 3.99 27.75 -16.84
N ILE A 239 3.39 26.60 -17.20
CA ILE A 239 2.60 26.47 -18.44
C ILE A 239 1.11 26.67 -18.15
N ASN A 240 0.59 25.99 -17.13
CA ASN A 240 -0.83 26.00 -16.76
C ASN A 240 -1.17 27.07 -15.71
N GLU A 241 -0.30 28.06 -15.49
CA GLU A 241 -0.47 29.08 -14.45
C GLU A 241 -0.96 28.44 -13.12
N GLU A 242 -0.31 27.36 -12.72
CA GLU A 242 -0.65 26.65 -11.50
C GLU A 242 0.00 27.31 -10.30
N TYR A 243 -0.76 27.47 -9.23
CA TYR A 243 -0.25 27.90 -7.92
C TYR A 243 -0.78 26.98 -6.87
N SER A 244 0.10 26.47 -6.01
CA SER A 244 -0.31 25.64 -4.87
C SER A 244 0.31 26.08 -3.57
N VAL A 245 -0.47 25.92 -2.48
CA VAL A 245 0.00 26.05 -1.10
C VAL A 245 -0.50 24.85 -0.32
N THR A 246 0.40 24.15 0.38
CA THR A 246 0.11 22.89 1.06
C THR A 246 0.68 22.90 2.49
N PRO A 247 -0.03 23.46 3.49
CA PRO A 247 0.35 23.35 4.90
C PRO A 247 0.03 21.96 5.45
N SER A 248 0.87 21.46 6.36
CA SER A 248 0.56 20.32 7.20
C SER A 248 1.16 20.45 8.60
N LEU A 249 0.52 19.84 9.59
CA LEU A 249 0.98 19.75 10.95
C LEU A 249 0.67 18.37 11.50
N SER A 250 1.65 17.75 12.13
CA SER A 250 1.47 16.48 12.82
C SER A 250 2.03 16.57 14.25
N TYR A 251 1.24 16.10 15.20
CA TYR A 251 1.65 15.87 16.57
C TYR A 251 1.44 14.39 16.90
N LEU A 252 2.51 13.70 17.20
CA LEU A 252 2.52 12.25 17.43
C LEU A 252 2.94 12.00 18.89
N SER A 253 2.10 11.30 19.65
CA SER A 253 2.37 10.95 21.04
C SER A 253 1.95 9.51 21.37
N LYS A 254 2.18 9.05 22.59
CA LYS A 254 1.75 7.71 23.04
C LYS A 254 0.24 7.58 23.16
N THR A 255 -0.44 8.65 23.51
CA THR A 255 -1.86 8.64 23.86
C THR A 255 -2.74 9.15 22.74
N PHE A 256 -2.26 10.10 21.94
CA PHE A 256 -2.98 10.55 20.76
C PHE A 256 -2.05 11.08 19.67
N ASP A 257 -2.47 10.92 18.43
CA ASP A 257 -1.83 11.46 17.25
C ASP A 257 -2.81 12.37 16.52
N LEU A 258 -2.37 13.56 16.18
CA LEU A 258 -3.13 14.49 15.36
C LEU A 258 -2.31 14.80 14.10
N VAL A 259 -2.90 14.53 12.94
CA VAL A 259 -2.33 14.92 11.65
C VAL A 259 -3.35 15.83 10.97
N THR A 260 -2.93 17.02 10.61
CA THR A 260 -3.74 17.94 9.83
C THR A 260 -3.02 18.32 8.56
N SER A 261 -3.77 18.47 7.50
CA SER A 261 -3.23 18.90 6.22
C SER A 261 -4.24 19.74 5.46
N GLY A 262 -3.74 20.57 4.56
CA GLY A 262 -4.57 21.36 3.69
C GLY A 262 -3.90 21.59 2.34
N SER A 263 -4.67 21.95 1.35
CA SER A 263 -4.12 22.50 0.10
C SER A 263 -5.10 23.46 -0.56
N VAL A 264 -4.55 24.45 -1.20
CA VAL A 264 -5.24 25.29 -2.19
C VAL A 264 -4.43 25.23 -3.45
N ILE A 265 -5.08 24.81 -4.54
CA ILE A 265 -4.44 24.66 -5.86
C ILE A 265 -5.33 25.39 -6.85
N THR A 266 -4.76 26.30 -7.61
CA THR A 266 -5.42 26.93 -8.76
C THR A 266 -4.61 26.71 -10.02
N ASN A 267 -5.26 26.37 -11.11
CA ASN A 267 -4.61 26.20 -12.42
C ASN A 267 -5.51 26.66 -13.54
N LYS A 268 -4.90 26.90 -14.70
CA LYS A 268 -5.61 27.11 -15.96
C LYS A 268 -5.35 25.95 -16.91
N GLN A 269 -6.37 25.58 -17.65
CA GLN A 269 -6.31 24.54 -18.68
C GLN A 269 -6.97 25.06 -19.98
N TYR A 270 -6.43 24.62 -21.09
CA TYR A 270 -6.88 25.03 -22.41
C TYR A 270 -7.24 23.81 -23.29
N PRO A 271 -8.18 22.96 -22.85
CA PRO A 271 -8.56 21.78 -23.62
C PRO A 271 -9.23 22.19 -24.93
N HIS A 272 -8.93 21.43 -26.00
CA HIS A 272 -9.50 21.61 -27.30
C HIS A 272 -10.12 20.29 -27.76
N THR A 273 -11.37 20.32 -28.21
CA THR A 273 -12.11 19.14 -28.64
C THR A 273 -12.77 19.34 -29.97
N ARG A 274 -12.49 18.45 -30.93
CA ARG A 274 -13.13 18.36 -32.23
C ARG A 274 -13.98 17.12 -32.36
N THR A 275 -15.19 17.26 -32.86
CA THR A 275 -16.08 16.13 -33.10
C THR A 275 -16.38 16.03 -34.60
N LEU A 276 -16.07 14.87 -35.17
CA LEU A 276 -16.36 14.54 -36.55
C LEU A 276 -17.49 13.49 -36.62
N ARG A 277 -18.42 13.66 -37.54
CA ARG A 277 -19.43 12.65 -37.86
C ARG A 277 -19.29 12.27 -39.33
N ASN A 278 -19.08 10.97 -39.58
CA ASN A 278 -18.80 10.43 -40.92
C ASN A 278 -17.69 11.21 -41.66
N GLY A 279 -16.64 11.61 -40.93
CA GLY A 279 -15.49 12.34 -41.45
C GLY A 279 -15.69 13.84 -41.59
N VAL A 280 -16.89 14.38 -41.36
CA VAL A 280 -17.18 15.81 -41.41
C VAL A 280 -17.14 16.41 -40.01
N GLU A 281 -16.39 17.51 -39.83
CA GLU A 281 -16.36 18.23 -38.56
C GLU A 281 -17.72 18.88 -38.29
N VAL A 282 -18.32 18.52 -37.15
CA VAL A 282 -19.64 19.00 -36.75
C VAL A 282 -19.59 19.88 -35.51
N LEU A 283 -18.44 19.87 -34.78
CA LEU A 283 -18.29 20.64 -33.56
C LEU A 283 -16.79 20.85 -33.27
N ASP A 284 -16.42 22.10 -33.03
CA ASP A 284 -15.11 22.51 -32.54
C ASP A 284 -15.31 23.31 -31.24
N ILE A 285 -14.73 22.84 -30.13
CA ILE A 285 -14.84 23.44 -28.79
C ILE A 285 -13.45 23.79 -28.32
N GLN A 286 -13.19 25.07 -28.15
CA GLN A 286 -12.00 25.58 -27.49
C GLN A 286 -12.39 26.07 -26.10
N SER A 287 -11.74 25.52 -25.08
CA SER A 287 -12.07 25.81 -23.70
C SER A 287 -10.93 26.55 -23.00
N ASN A 288 -11.29 27.45 -22.11
CA ASN A 288 -10.39 28.06 -21.14
C ASN A 288 -11.00 27.84 -19.75
N THR A 289 -10.39 26.96 -18.97
CA THR A 289 -10.87 26.55 -17.68
C THR A 289 -9.94 27.09 -16.62
N ARG A 290 -10.47 27.80 -15.63
CA ARG A 290 -9.78 28.08 -14.37
C ARG A 290 -10.38 27.20 -13.29
N LEU A 291 -9.58 26.32 -12.72
CA LEU A 291 -9.97 25.43 -11.65
C LEU A 291 -9.26 25.83 -10.36
N THR A 292 -10.01 26.10 -9.32
CA THR A 292 -9.49 26.27 -7.95
C THR A 292 -10.02 25.14 -7.10
N GLN A 293 -9.12 24.37 -6.50
CA GLN A 293 -9.43 23.27 -5.60
C GLN A 293 -8.89 23.59 -4.21
N TYR A 294 -9.65 23.24 -3.17
CA TYR A 294 -9.22 23.35 -1.79
C TYR A 294 -9.61 22.11 -1.02
N ASN A 295 -8.73 21.69 -0.14
CA ASN A 295 -9.02 20.66 0.82
C ASN A 295 -8.42 20.99 2.18
N ALA A 296 -9.05 20.47 3.23
CA ALA A 296 -8.52 20.42 4.58
C ALA A 296 -8.87 19.07 5.17
N GLU A 297 -7.91 18.44 5.80
CA GLU A 297 -8.09 17.11 6.39
C GLU A 297 -7.48 17.09 7.79
N ALA A 298 -8.14 16.41 8.70
CA ALA A 298 -7.66 16.15 10.05
C ALA A 298 -7.88 14.67 10.39
N LEU A 299 -6.87 14.02 10.91
CA LEU A 299 -6.90 12.66 11.44
C LEU A 299 -6.43 12.69 12.88
N LEU A 300 -7.30 12.27 13.80
CA LEU A 300 -7.03 12.11 15.22
C LEU A 300 -7.13 10.63 15.57
N ASN A 301 -6.05 10.04 16.09
CA ASN A 301 -6.07 8.73 16.71
C ASN A 301 -5.80 8.88 18.20
N ALA A 302 -6.63 8.27 19.04
CA ALA A 302 -6.52 8.34 20.48
C ALA A 302 -6.55 6.94 21.11
N VAL A 303 -5.60 6.68 22.00
CA VAL A 303 -5.56 5.51 22.87
C VAL A 303 -6.16 5.94 24.21
N LEU A 304 -7.46 5.70 24.38
CA LEU A 304 -8.22 6.14 25.57
C LEU A 304 -7.98 5.25 26.78
N SER A 305 -7.68 3.97 26.53
CA SER A 305 -7.21 2.99 27.50
C SER A 305 -6.47 1.84 26.79
N GLU A 306 -5.89 0.90 27.54
CA GLU A 306 -5.26 -0.31 26.96
C GLU A 306 -6.21 -1.10 26.07
N ARG A 307 -7.52 -1.04 26.34
CA ARG A 307 -8.55 -1.77 25.61
C ARG A 307 -9.37 -0.92 24.63
N PHE A 308 -9.28 0.40 24.70
CA PHE A 308 -10.16 1.27 23.92
C PHE A 308 -9.39 2.29 23.11
N LYS A 309 -9.54 2.22 21.79
CA LYS A 309 -8.96 3.15 20.81
C LYS A 309 -10.07 3.82 20.03
N ALA A 310 -9.86 5.07 19.69
CA ALA A 310 -10.77 5.86 18.87
C ALA A 310 -9.99 6.58 17.77
N SER A 311 -10.52 6.57 16.55
CA SER A 311 -9.98 7.36 15.44
C SER A 311 -11.10 8.21 14.86
N LEU A 312 -10.80 9.47 14.63
CA LEU A 312 -11.71 10.42 14.01
C LEU A 312 -11.00 11.07 12.83
N SER A 313 -11.61 11.07 11.66
CA SER A 313 -11.13 11.90 10.56
C SER A 313 -12.20 12.80 10.01
N TYR A 314 -11.78 13.96 9.53
CA TYR A 314 -12.64 14.92 8.85
C TYR A 314 -11.93 15.41 7.59
N LEU A 315 -12.64 15.36 6.47
CA LEU A 315 -12.20 15.86 5.17
C LEU A 315 -13.18 16.91 4.68
N LEU A 316 -12.67 18.09 4.40
CA LEU A 316 -13.31 19.11 3.60
C LEU A 316 -12.67 19.10 2.21
N PHE A 317 -13.45 18.93 1.17
CA PHE A 317 -13.01 19.04 -0.22
C PHE A 317 -13.95 19.95 -0.99
N GLY A 318 -13.40 20.86 -1.77
CA GLY A 318 -14.20 21.69 -2.65
C GLY A 318 -13.44 22.13 -3.87
N TYR A 319 -14.19 22.56 -4.87
CA TYR A 319 -13.64 23.24 -6.04
C TYR A 319 -14.58 24.31 -6.56
N GLU A 320 -13.99 25.29 -7.22
CA GLU A 320 -14.65 26.24 -8.10
C GLU A 320 -14.01 26.13 -9.49
N GLU A 321 -14.81 25.83 -10.49
CA GLU A 321 -14.44 25.79 -11.90
C GLU A 321 -15.10 26.95 -12.63
N ARG A 322 -14.31 27.71 -13.36
CA ARG A 322 -14.79 28.76 -14.27
C ARG A 322 -14.36 28.40 -15.68
N LEU A 323 -15.32 28.02 -16.51
CA LEU A 323 -15.12 27.52 -17.83
C LEU A 323 -15.68 28.54 -18.83
N ARG A 324 -14.84 28.96 -19.78
CA ARG A 324 -15.24 29.69 -20.95
C ARG A 324 -15.04 28.81 -22.18
N GLN A 325 -16.07 28.63 -22.96
CA GLN A 325 -16.01 27.84 -24.18
C GLN A 325 -16.38 28.67 -25.42
N SER A 326 -15.58 28.53 -26.48
CA SER A 326 -15.91 28.95 -27.82
C SER A 326 -16.32 27.72 -28.62
N ILE A 327 -17.59 27.67 -29.00
CA ILE A 327 -18.18 26.54 -29.72
C ILE A 327 -18.43 26.97 -31.16
N THR A 328 -17.77 26.29 -32.10
CA THR A 328 -17.96 26.49 -33.50
C THR A 328 -18.73 25.33 -34.14
N LYS A 329 -19.85 25.59 -34.77
CA LYS A 329 -20.70 24.65 -35.50
C LYS A 329 -20.49 24.73 -37.00
N PRO A 330 -20.99 23.77 -37.78
CA PRO A 330 -21.00 23.84 -39.24
C PRO A 330 -21.56 25.18 -39.74
N LEU A 331 -21.07 25.66 -40.87
CA LEU A 331 -21.39 26.96 -41.49
C LEU A 331 -20.85 28.18 -40.69
N GLY A 332 -19.86 27.99 -39.83
CA GLY A 332 -19.18 29.07 -39.13
C GLY A 332 -19.97 29.72 -37.99
N MET A 333 -21.07 29.11 -37.55
CA MET A 333 -21.83 29.61 -36.41
C MET A 333 -20.99 29.46 -35.14
N LYS A 334 -20.71 30.59 -34.50
CA LYS A 334 -19.95 30.66 -33.25
C LYS A 334 -20.86 30.99 -32.08
N ARG A 335 -20.64 30.33 -30.97
CA ARG A 335 -21.29 30.59 -29.69
C ARG A 335 -20.28 30.63 -28.57
N GLN A 336 -20.43 31.56 -27.66
CA GLN A 336 -19.67 31.64 -26.44
C GLN A 336 -20.56 31.13 -25.29
N GLU A 337 -19.99 30.30 -24.43
CA GLU A 337 -20.62 29.88 -23.20
C GLU A 337 -19.71 30.17 -21.98
N TYR A 338 -20.33 30.56 -20.90
CA TYR A 338 -19.65 30.72 -19.63
C TYR A 338 -20.33 29.83 -18.57
N LEU A 339 -19.51 29.05 -17.86
CA LEU A 339 -20.01 28.12 -16.87
C LEU A 339 -19.21 28.27 -15.60
N ILE A 340 -19.92 28.32 -14.46
CA ILE A 340 -19.33 28.26 -13.11
C ILE A 340 -19.85 26.99 -12.44
N GLY A 341 -18.92 26.06 -12.17
CA GLY A 341 -19.16 24.86 -11.37
C GLY A 341 -18.60 25.04 -9.97
N ARG A 342 -19.35 24.62 -8.94
CA ARG A 342 -18.92 24.62 -7.56
C ARG A 342 -19.29 23.30 -6.91
N ASN A 343 -18.38 22.75 -6.12
CA ASN A 343 -18.65 21.61 -5.28
C ASN A 343 -18.06 21.86 -3.89
N LEU A 344 -18.79 21.43 -2.87
CA LEU A 344 -18.31 21.39 -1.50
C LEU A 344 -18.75 20.08 -0.88
N MET A 345 -17.79 19.31 -0.39
CA MET A 345 -17.98 17.99 0.21
C MET A 345 -17.36 17.97 1.61
N HIS A 346 -18.12 17.48 2.55
CA HIS A 346 -17.71 17.20 3.93
C HIS A 346 -17.79 15.69 4.15
N THR A 347 -16.72 15.10 4.64
CA THR A 347 -16.69 13.67 5.03
C THR A 347 -16.16 13.58 6.45
N ALA A 348 -16.86 12.85 7.31
CA ALA A 348 -16.40 12.54 8.65
C ALA A 348 -16.41 11.03 8.86
N ASN A 349 -15.35 10.48 9.45
CA ASN A 349 -15.24 9.07 9.80
C ASN A 349 -14.94 8.93 11.29
N LEU A 350 -15.62 8.00 11.95
CA LEU A 350 -15.37 7.59 13.32
C LEU A 350 -15.11 6.10 13.35
N ILE A 351 -14.02 5.69 13.99
CA ILE A 351 -13.67 4.29 14.23
C ILE A 351 -13.44 4.11 15.71
N LEU A 352 -14.15 3.17 16.31
CA LEU A 352 -14.00 2.79 17.71
C LEU A 352 -13.60 1.32 17.74
N SER A 353 -12.53 1.00 18.43
CA SER A 353 -12.05 -0.36 18.63
C SER A 353 -11.96 -0.65 20.12
N TYR A 354 -12.63 -1.71 20.55
CA TYR A 354 -12.64 -2.17 21.92
C TYR A 354 -12.14 -3.61 22.02
N GLN A 355 -11.05 -3.83 22.78
CA GLN A 355 -10.46 -5.14 23.01
C GLN A 355 -11.25 -5.86 24.10
N LEU A 356 -11.99 -6.89 23.75
CA LEU A 356 -12.77 -7.74 24.66
C LEU A 356 -11.87 -8.71 25.42
N ALA A 357 -10.96 -9.36 24.69
CA ALA A 357 -9.94 -10.27 25.18
C ALA A 357 -8.67 -10.12 24.31
N PRO A 358 -7.51 -10.69 24.63
CA PRO A 358 -6.29 -10.55 23.84
C PRO A 358 -6.45 -10.83 22.34
N GLU A 359 -7.31 -11.78 21.99
CA GLU A 359 -7.55 -12.20 20.59
C GLU A 359 -8.93 -11.75 20.05
N GLN A 360 -9.69 -10.98 20.82
CA GLN A 360 -11.06 -10.62 20.49
C GLN A 360 -11.26 -9.12 20.54
N SER A 361 -11.82 -8.54 19.49
CA SER A 361 -12.14 -7.12 19.46
C SER A 361 -13.51 -6.84 18.84
N LEU A 362 -14.10 -5.73 19.27
CA LEU A 362 -15.29 -5.13 18.69
C LEU A 362 -14.89 -3.86 17.97
N LEU A 363 -15.28 -3.76 16.72
CA LEU A 363 -14.99 -2.62 15.86
C LEU A 363 -16.31 -1.95 15.46
N VAL A 364 -16.41 -0.64 15.66
CA VAL A 364 -17.52 0.19 15.19
C VAL A 364 -16.98 1.24 14.26
N ARG A 365 -17.53 1.35 13.07
CA ARG A 365 -17.19 2.38 12.08
C ARG A 365 -18.44 3.17 11.72
N ALA A 366 -18.31 4.48 11.64
CA ALA A 366 -19.35 5.35 11.12
C ALA A 366 -18.73 6.34 10.14
N GLN A 367 -19.39 6.54 9.01
CA GLN A 367 -19.01 7.53 8.00
C GLN A 367 -20.21 8.36 7.63
N GLY A 368 -20.04 9.67 7.62
CA GLY A 368 -21.01 10.62 7.10
C GLY A 368 -20.39 11.44 5.98
N LEU A 369 -21.15 11.66 4.90
CA LEU A 369 -20.74 12.53 3.80
C LEU A 369 -21.91 13.45 3.43
N LEU A 370 -21.61 14.73 3.26
CA LEU A 370 -22.50 15.75 2.73
C LEU A 370 -21.81 16.41 1.54
N SER A 371 -22.49 16.48 0.40
CA SER A 371 -21.99 17.14 -0.80
C SER A 371 -23.04 18.08 -1.37
N ASN A 372 -22.59 19.27 -1.72
CA ASN A 372 -23.39 20.27 -2.46
C ASN A 372 -22.65 20.58 -3.76
N GLU A 373 -23.32 20.39 -4.87
CA GLU A 373 -22.82 20.74 -6.21
C GLU A 373 -23.76 21.74 -6.83
N ALA A 374 -23.21 22.76 -7.47
CA ALA A 374 -23.97 23.77 -8.21
C ALA A 374 -23.24 24.09 -9.51
N GLN A 375 -23.99 24.29 -10.57
CA GLN A 375 -23.49 24.70 -11.87
C GLN A 375 -24.41 25.77 -12.46
N THR A 376 -23.85 26.92 -12.77
CA THR A 376 -24.56 28.04 -13.40
C THR A 376 -24.04 28.22 -14.82
N ARG A 377 -24.93 28.33 -15.79
CA ARG A 377 -24.61 28.57 -17.21
C ARG A 377 -25.18 29.90 -17.68
N GLU A 378 -24.32 30.76 -18.20
CA GLU A 378 -24.75 31.96 -18.93
C GLU A 378 -24.92 31.62 -20.42
N GLY A 379 -26.05 32.05 -21.02
CA GLY A 379 -26.33 31.87 -22.46
C GLY A 379 -27.18 30.64 -22.80
N VAL A 380 -27.50 29.77 -21.86
CA VAL A 380 -28.42 28.63 -21.98
C VAL A 380 -29.21 28.48 -20.70
N SER A 381 -30.49 28.25 -20.75
CA SER A 381 -31.28 27.88 -19.57
C SER A 381 -30.88 26.51 -19.05
N GLY A 382 -30.51 26.43 -17.79
CA GLY A 382 -30.21 25.15 -17.16
C GLY A 382 -29.20 25.23 -16.02
N ASP A 383 -29.48 26.07 -15.02
CA ASP A 383 -28.78 25.98 -13.76
C ASP A 383 -29.05 24.59 -13.16
N TYR A 384 -28.01 24.00 -12.60
CA TYR A 384 -28.04 22.70 -11.96
C TYR A 384 -27.59 22.82 -10.53
N SER A 385 -28.33 22.24 -9.62
CA SER A 385 -27.83 22.00 -8.26
C SER A 385 -28.18 20.61 -7.78
N ALA A 386 -27.27 20.00 -7.05
CA ALA A 386 -27.46 18.70 -6.43
C ALA A 386 -26.95 18.71 -5.00
N ARG A 387 -27.71 18.05 -4.12
CA ARG A 387 -27.29 17.81 -2.73
C ARG A 387 -27.31 16.31 -2.50
N MET A 388 -26.23 15.81 -1.92
CA MET A 388 -26.12 14.40 -1.54
C MET A 388 -25.78 14.30 -0.06
N SER A 389 -26.49 13.43 0.65
CA SER A 389 -26.12 12.95 1.97
C SER A 389 -25.92 11.45 1.92
N TYR A 390 -24.89 10.97 2.60
CA TYR A 390 -24.51 9.58 2.65
C TYR A 390 -24.11 9.24 4.08
N PHE A 391 -24.57 8.14 4.59
CA PHE A 391 -24.23 7.62 5.90
C PHE A 391 -23.96 6.12 5.81
N VAL A 392 -22.86 5.67 6.45
CA VAL A 392 -22.55 4.25 6.63
C VAL A 392 -22.24 3.99 8.09
N GLY A 393 -22.85 2.96 8.64
CA GLY A 393 -22.50 2.35 9.91
C GLY A 393 -22.05 0.91 9.69
N ASP A 394 -21.01 0.48 10.38
CA ASP A 394 -20.45 -0.87 10.34
C ASP A 394 -20.10 -1.31 11.76
N VAL A 395 -20.51 -2.49 12.16
CA VAL A 395 -20.16 -3.12 13.43
C VAL A 395 -19.60 -4.49 13.13
N ALA A 396 -18.39 -4.77 13.65
CA ALA A 396 -17.72 -6.04 13.44
C ALA A 396 -17.14 -6.60 14.74
N TYR A 397 -17.21 -7.91 14.88
CA TYR A 397 -16.50 -8.69 15.88
C TYR A 397 -15.35 -9.43 15.21
N ASP A 398 -14.15 -9.26 15.75
CA ASP A 398 -12.93 -9.94 15.32
C ASP A 398 -12.48 -10.98 16.33
N HIS A 399 -12.00 -12.12 15.84
CA HIS A 399 -11.31 -13.14 16.61
C HIS A 399 -10.06 -13.57 15.84
N ASP A 400 -8.88 -13.16 16.30
CA ASP A 400 -7.63 -13.29 15.55
C ASP A 400 -7.07 -14.71 15.53
N GLU A 401 -7.32 -15.53 16.57
CA GLU A 401 -6.82 -16.91 16.70
C GLU A 401 -7.92 -17.89 17.16
N LEU A 402 -8.97 -18.04 16.37
CA LEU A 402 -10.02 -19.01 16.67
C LEU A 402 -9.50 -20.44 16.38
N PRO A 403 -9.38 -21.34 17.37
CA PRO A 403 -8.99 -22.72 17.12
C PRO A 403 -10.17 -23.51 16.57
N PHE A 404 -10.11 -23.93 15.32
CA PHE A 404 -11.12 -24.77 14.68
C PHE A 404 -10.46 -25.73 13.68
N LEU A 405 -10.90 -27.00 13.62
CA LEU A 405 -10.36 -28.04 12.75
C LEU A 405 -8.85 -28.22 12.81
N GLY A 406 -8.21 -27.94 13.99
CA GLY A 406 -6.77 -28.10 14.19
C GLY A 406 -5.91 -27.01 13.57
N THR A 407 -6.51 -25.93 13.07
CA THR A 407 -5.84 -24.75 12.50
C THR A 407 -6.23 -23.48 13.24
N ALA A 408 -5.39 -22.44 13.19
CA ALA A 408 -5.74 -21.11 13.65
C ALA A 408 -6.46 -20.36 12.51
N HIS A 409 -7.52 -19.63 12.87
CA HIS A 409 -8.32 -18.84 11.97
C HIS A 409 -8.35 -17.39 12.41
N ALA A 410 -8.41 -16.45 11.48
CA ALA A 410 -8.71 -15.05 11.75
C ALA A 410 -10.12 -14.74 11.23
N LEU A 411 -11.08 -14.75 12.15
CA LEU A 411 -12.52 -14.61 11.87
C LEU A 411 -13.00 -13.19 12.10
N ARG A 412 -13.76 -12.62 11.16
CA ARG A 412 -14.54 -11.39 11.36
C ARG A 412 -16.00 -11.62 10.97
N LEU A 413 -16.89 -11.27 11.88
CA LEU A 413 -18.34 -11.23 11.64
C LEU A 413 -18.80 -9.79 11.72
N GLY A 414 -19.61 -9.33 10.80
CA GLY A 414 -20.08 -7.95 10.86
C GLY A 414 -21.40 -7.68 10.15
N ALA A 415 -21.94 -6.52 10.48
CA ALA A 415 -23.14 -5.96 9.90
C ALA A 415 -22.91 -4.52 9.49
N ARG A 416 -23.37 -4.16 8.29
CA ARG A 416 -23.21 -2.82 7.71
C ARG A 416 -24.55 -2.29 7.25
N LEU A 417 -24.80 -1.02 7.53
CA LEU A 417 -25.94 -0.27 7.04
C LEU A 417 -25.46 0.95 6.25
N LEU A 418 -26.05 1.19 5.10
CA LEU A 418 -25.80 2.34 4.26
C LEU A 418 -27.11 3.04 3.94
N HIS A 419 -27.12 4.36 4.06
CA HIS A 419 -28.22 5.21 3.60
C HIS A 419 -27.67 6.38 2.79
N GLN A 420 -28.22 6.57 1.58
CA GLN A 420 -27.87 7.68 0.70
C GLN A 420 -29.14 8.37 0.23
N ARG A 421 -29.12 9.70 0.22
CA ARG A 421 -30.17 10.54 -0.36
C ARG A 421 -29.54 11.59 -1.26
N SER A 422 -30.03 11.69 -2.49
CA SER A 422 -29.59 12.69 -3.47
C SER A 422 -30.81 13.47 -3.98
N VAL A 423 -30.68 14.79 -3.98
CA VAL A 423 -31.71 15.71 -4.46
C VAL A 423 -31.08 16.53 -5.59
N VAL A 424 -31.67 16.50 -6.76
CA VAL A 424 -31.28 17.31 -7.91
C VAL A 424 -32.39 18.34 -8.13
N GLU A 425 -32.02 19.61 -8.24
CA GLU A 425 -32.96 20.67 -8.53
C GLU A 425 -33.64 20.44 -9.89
N GLY A 426 -34.96 20.70 -9.94
CA GLY A 426 -35.75 20.34 -11.13
C GLY A 426 -36.20 18.88 -11.20
N SER A 427 -35.69 18.00 -10.32
CA SER A 427 -36.19 16.64 -10.16
C SER A 427 -37.39 16.65 -9.19
N ALA A 428 -38.51 16.11 -9.63
CA ALA A 428 -39.73 16.10 -8.82
C ALA A 428 -39.61 15.30 -7.49
N LYS A 429 -38.60 14.43 -7.37
CA LYS A 429 -38.46 13.53 -6.21
C LYS A 429 -36.99 13.16 -5.94
N PRO A 430 -36.56 13.06 -4.66
CA PRO A 430 -35.22 12.64 -4.32
C PRO A 430 -34.97 11.17 -4.69
N HIS A 431 -33.75 10.87 -5.09
CA HIS A 431 -33.23 9.52 -5.15
C HIS A 431 -32.80 9.08 -3.75
N GLN A 432 -33.16 7.86 -3.37
CA GLN A 432 -32.77 7.28 -2.10
C GLN A 432 -32.27 5.85 -2.31
N MET A 433 -31.25 5.48 -1.54
CA MET A 433 -30.73 4.13 -1.43
C MET A 433 -30.57 3.76 0.03
N THR A 434 -31.11 2.63 0.44
CA THR A 434 -30.85 2.03 1.76
C THR A 434 -30.41 0.61 1.54
N GLN A 435 -29.32 0.21 2.17
CA GLN A 435 -28.68 -1.08 1.99
C GLN A 435 -28.27 -1.63 3.34
N GLY A 436 -28.61 -2.89 3.60
CA GLY A 436 -28.08 -3.65 4.71
C GLY A 436 -27.19 -4.78 4.19
N GLN A 437 -26.16 -5.13 4.94
CA GLN A 437 -25.22 -6.18 4.60
C GLN A 437 -24.83 -6.93 5.87
N LEU A 438 -24.87 -8.27 5.81
CA LEU A 438 -24.20 -9.14 6.77
C LEU A 438 -23.01 -9.79 6.08
N TYR A 439 -21.88 -9.84 6.77
CA TYR A 439 -20.68 -10.43 6.21
C TYR A 439 -19.92 -11.30 7.21
N LEU A 440 -19.31 -12.33 6.64
CA LEU A 440 -18.38 -13.24 7.30
C LEU A 440 -17.07 -13.20 6.51
N LYS A 441 -15.98 -12.90 7.20
CA LYS A 441 -14.62 -12.96 6.69
C LYS A 441 -13.85 -13.97 7.51
N ASP A 442 -13.11 -14.86 6.88
CA ASP A 442 -12.24 -15.80 7.56
C ASP A 442 -10.98 -16.10 6.75
N ASN A 443 -9.87 -16.24 7.44
CA ASN A 443 -8.57 -16.58 6.87
C ASN A 443 -8.02 -17.84 7.55
N PHE A 444 -8.01 -18.93 6.82
CA PHE A 444 -7.54 -20.24 7.25
C PHE A 444 -6.08 -20.44 6.89
N TYR A 445 -5.25 -20.81 7.83
CA TYR A 445 -3.88 -21.24 7.59
C TYR A 445 -3.81 -22.77 7.51
N LEU A 446 -4.03 -23.31 6.29
CA LEU A 446 -4.16 -24.76 6.05
C LEU A 446 -2.85 -25.53 6.25
N ALA A 447 -1.73 -24.92 5.85
CA ALA A 447 -0.39 -25.49 5.99
C ALA A 447 0.67 -24.40 5.91
N LYS A 448 1.95 -24.74 6.17
CA LYS A 448 3.06 -23.78 6.03
C LYS A 448 3.09 -23.16 4.63
N GLY A 449 2.73 -21.89 4.56
CA GLY A 449 2.68 -21.12 3.31
C GLY A 449 1.40 -21.29 2.49
N LEU A 450 0.43 -22.10 2.90
CA LEU A 450 -0.85 -22.29 2.22
C LEU A 450 -1.98 -21.71 3.06
N SER A 451 -2.73 -20.76 2.53
CA SER A 451 -3.89 -20.13 3.18
C SER A 451 -5.10 -20.09 2.26
N LEU A 452 -6.29 -20.18 2.86
CA LEU A 452 -7.58 -20.02 2.22
C LEU A 452 -8.30 -18.85 2.90
N TYR A 453 -8.79 -17.92 2.12
CA TYR A 453 -9.55 -16.77 2.58
C TYR A 453 -10.89 -16.74 1.91
N PHE A 454 -11.92 -16.39 2.66
CA PHE A 454 -13.20 -16.06 2.10
C PHE A 454 -13.83 -14.85 2.79
N LEU A 455 -14.53 -14.08 2.00
CA LEU A 455 -15.37 -12.98 2.41
C LEU A 455 -16.76 -13.21 1.79
N LEU A 456 -17.70 -13.61 2.62
CA LEU A 456 -19.07 -13.88 2.23
C LEU A 456 -19.97 -12.73 2.65
N ARG A 457 -20.60 -12.07 1.71
CA ARG A 457 -21.46 -10.91 1.95
C ARG A 457 -22.90 -11.25 1.49
N ASN A 458 -23.86 -11.09 2.37
CA ASN A 458 -25.27 -11.10 2.03
C ASN A 458 -25.77 -9.67 2.10
N GLU A 459 -26.24 -9.15 0.99
CA GLU A 459 -26.67 -7.79 0.84
C GLU A 459 -28.15 -7.73 0.41
N TRP A 460 -28.90 -6.87 1.06
CA TRP A 460 -30.26 -6.50 0.67
C TRP A 460 -30.34 -4.98 0.62
N GLY A 461 -31.10 -4.48 -0.32
CA GLY A 461 -31.21 -3.05 -0.47
C GLY A 461 -32.46 -2.62 -1.19
N ARG A 462 -32.74 -1.32 -1.06
CA ARG A 462 -33.83 -0.63 -1.74
C ARG A 462 -33.28 0.69 -2.29
N TYR A 463 -33.44 0.90 -3.58
CA TYR A 463 -32.96 2.09 -4.27
C TYR A 463 -33.99 2.59 -5.31
N GLY A 464 -33.86 3.85 -5.70
CA GLY A 464 -34.68 4.49 -6.72
C GLY A 464 -35.21 5.85 -6.31
N LEU A 465 -36.09 6.40 -7.14
CA LEU A 465 -36.83 7.61 -6.82
C LEU A 465 -37.89 7.32 -5.77
N GLU A 466 -38.20 8.26 -4.91
CA GLU A 466 -39.07 8.10 -3.75
C GLU A 466 -40.43 7.41 -4.09
N ALA A 467 -40.97 7.65 -5.28
CA ALA A 467 -42.23 7.05 -5.77
C ALA A 467 -42.04 5.66 -6.41
N ASN A 468 -40.82 5.29 -6.79
CA ASN A 468 -40.57 4.04 -7.55
C ASN A 468 -39.27 3.39 -7.11
N ARG A 469 -39.29 2.81 -5.89
CA ARG A 469 -38.13 2.13 -5.30
C ARG A 469 -38.14 0.66 -5.63
N ARG A 470 -36.99 0.13 -6.01
CA ARG A 470 -36.75 -1.29 -6.26
C ARG A 470 -35.99 -1.93 -5.12
N SER A 471 -36.39 -3.12 -4.74
CA SER A 471 -35.64 -3.95 -3.78
C SER A 471 -34.85 -5.00 -4.50
N TYR A 472 -33.70 -5.37 -3.91
CA TYR A 472 -32.84 -6.46 -4.38
C TYR A 472 -32.27 -7.23 -3.20
N PHE A 473 -31.89 -8.47 -3.47
CA PHE A 473 -31.05 -9.29 -2.60
C PHE A 473 -29.91 -9.86 -3.41
N SER A 474 -28.71 -9.92 -2.84
CA SER A 474 -27.55 -10.46 -3.53
C SER A 474 -26.59 -11.14 -2.55
N PHE A 475 -26.12 -12.32 -2.92
CA PHE A 475 -24.99 -12.99 -2.28
C PHE A 475 -23.72 -12.63 -3.04
N ILE A 476 -22.72 -12.10 -2.35
CA ILE A 476 -21.50 -11.51 -2.92
C ILE A 476 -20.30 -12.20 -2.29
N PRO A 477 -19.87 -13.37 -2.79
CA PRO A 477 -18.71 -14.09 -2.30
C PRO A 477 -17.42 -13.56 -2.90
N TYR A 478 -16.37 -13.57 -2.11
CA TYR A 478 -14.96 -13.56 -2.53
C TYR A 478 -14.27 -14.76 -1.90
N VAL A 479 -13.53 -15.51 -2.69
CA VAL A 479 -12.75 -16.66 -2.22
C VAL A 479 -11.35 -16.60 -2.83
N ALA A 480 -10.32 -16.82 -2.03
CA ALA A 480 -8.95 -16.86 -2.51
C ALA A 480 -8.17 -18.00 -1.85
N LEU A 481 -7.35 -18.67 -2.64
CA LEU A 481 -6.36 -19.64 -2.19
C LEU A 481 -4.97 -19.07 -2.50
N ALA A 482 -4.11 -19.00 -1.50
CA ALA A 482 -2.75 -18.49 -1.70
C ALA A 482 -1.71 -19.46 -1.16
N TYR A 483 -0.60 -19.54 -1.90
CA TYR A 483 0.60 -20.25 -1.52
C TYR A 483 1.80 -19.31 -1.55
N SER A 484 2.59 -19.30 -0.46
CA SER A 484 3.80 -18.48 -0.38
C SER A 484 4.91 -19.25 0.35
N LYS A 485 5.98 -19.58 -0.35
CA LYS A 485 7.14 -20.29 0.21
C LYS A 485 8.40 -20.02 -0.60
N SER A 486 9.52 -19.80 0.10
CA SER A 486 10.86 -19.65 -0.51
C SER A 486 10.92 -18.63 -1.65
N GLY A 487 10.21 -17.50 -1.48
CA GLY A 487 10.18 -16.42 -2.47
C GLY A 487 9.30 -16.67 -3.70
N TYR A 488 8.59 -17.78 -3.75
CA TYR A 488 7.50 -18.03 -4.71
C TYR A 488 6.17 -17.67 -4.05
N SER A 489 5.27 -17.10 -4.80
CA SER A 489 3.90 -16.84 -4.38
C SER A 489 2.93 -17.15 -5.51
N ALA A 490 1.76 -17.66 -5.14
CA ALA A 490 0.65 -17.89 -6.06
C ALA A 490 -0.65 -17.57 -5.34
N ARG A 491 -1.56 -16.85 -5.98
CA ARG A 491 -2.92 -16.58 -5.47
C ARG A 491 -3.92 -16.82 -6.60
N LEU A 492 -4.88 -17.66 -6.36
CA LEU A 492 -6.07 -17.85 -7.19
C LEU A 492 -7.26 -17.26 -6.46
N SER A 493 -8.02 -16.39 -7.08
CA SER A 493 -9.21 -15.80 -6.48
C SER A 493 -10.40 -15.81 -7.42
N PHE A 494 -11.57 -15.87 -6.80
CA PHE A 494 -12.88 -15.67 -7.40
C PHE A 494 -13.62 -14.57 -6.65
N ASP A 495 -14.21 -13.64 -7.38
CA ASP A 495 -15.01 -12.54 -6.85
C ASP A 495 -16.30 -12.38 -7.63
N ARG A 496 -17.38 -12.15 -6.90
CA ARG A 496 -18.63 -11.65 -7.45
C ARG A 496 -18.92 -10.30 -6.84
N ASP A 497 -19.15 -9.30 -7.69
CA ASP A 497 -19.44 -7.94 -7.25
C ASP A 497 -20.74 -7.41 -7.88
N LEU A 498 -21.29 -6.36 -7.27
CA LEU A 498 -22.56 -5.77 -7.65
C LEU A 498 -22.38 -4.25 -7.74
N SER A 499 -22.63 -3.69 -8.93
CA SER A 499 -22.65 -2.24 -9.16
C SER A 499 -24.08 -1.77 -9.34
N ARG A 500 -24.47 -0.80 -8.53
CA ARG A 500 -25.84 -0.26 -8.48
C ARG A 500 -25.92 0.97 -9.36
N PRO A 501 -27.08 1.21 -10.03
CA PRO A 501 -27.24 2.43 -10.82
C PRO A 501 -27.24 3.67 -9.90
N GLU A 502 -26.47 4.67 -10.31
CA GLU A 502 -26.42 5.97 -9.64
C GLU A 502 -27.72 6.77 -9.88
N GLY A 503 -27.95 7.77 -9.04
CA GLY A 503 -29.18 8.58 -9.11
C GLY A 503 -29.36 9.31 -10.43
N SER A 504 -28.27 9.76 -11.05
CA SER A 504 -28.24 10.39 -12.36
C SER A 504 -28.75 9.46 -13.47
N LEU A 505 -28.40 8.18 -13.40
CA LEU A 505 -28.84 7.15 -14.35
C LEU A 505 -30.32 6.79 -14.21
N LEU A 506 -30.90 7.06 -13.04
CA LEU A 506 -32.31 6.74 -12.74
C LEU A 506 -33.26 7.92 -12.96
N SER A 507 -32.75 9.15 -13.06
CA SER A 507 -33.58 10.35 -13.19
C SER A 507 -34.25 10.40 -14.56
N PRO A 508 -35.59 10.50 -14.63
CA PRO A 508 -36.30 10.62 -15.92
C PRO A 508 -36.17 12.00 -16.57
N ALA A 509 -35.52 12.97 -15.90
CA ALA A 509 -35.28 14.28 -16.46
C ALA A 509 -34.33 14.21 -17.66
N GLU A 510 -34.63 14.96 -18.72
CA GLU A 510 -33.76 15.10 -19.86
C GLU A 510 -32.74 16.21 -19.60
N TYR A 511 -31.48 15.93 -19.92
CA TYR A 511 -30.40 16.92 -19.85
C TYR A 511 -29.48 16.85 -21.07
N PHE A 512 -28.78 17.93 -21.37
CA PHE A 512 -27.83 17.97 -22.46
C PHE A 512 -26.49 17.39 -22.00
N VAL A 513 -26.03 16.33 -22.65
CA VAL A 513 -24.68 15.78 -22.50
C VAL A 513 -23.72 16.58 -23.34
N SER A 514 -24.18 17.00 -24.51
CA SER A 514 -23.44 17.85 -25.46
C SER A 514 -24.42 18.66 -26.27
N GLU A 515 -23.90 19.60 -27.07
CA GLU A 515 -24.68 20.31 -28.07
C GLU A 515 -25.39 19.39 -29.08
N LEU A 516 -24.92 18.16 -29.21
CA LEU A 516 -25.40 17.21 -30.22
C LEU A 516 -26.27 16.11 -29.62
N GLU A 517 -26.39 16.02 -28.27
CA GLU A 517 -27.03 14.89 -27.63
C GLU A 517 -27.69 15.28 -26.30
N ARG A 518 -28.93 14.84 -26.15
CA ARG A 518 -29.66 14.82 -24.87
C ARG A 518 -29.64 13.41 -24.30
N GLN A 519 -29.68 13.32 -23.00
CA GLN A 519 -29.74 12.05 -22.29
C GLN A 519 -30.83 12.09 -21.22
N ARG A 520 -31.46 10.94 -21.00
CA ARG A 520 -32.49 10.73 -20.00
C ARG A 520 -32.16 9.46 -19.23
N GLY A 521 -32.21 9.52 -17.91
CA GLY A 521 -32.07 8.32 -17.07
C GLY A 521 -33.26 7.39 -17.20
N ASN A 522 -33.10 6.18 -16.68
CA ASN A 522 -34.11 5.12 -16.68
C ASN A 522 -34.37 4.61 -15.26
N PRO A 523 -35.51 4.90 -14.64
CA PRO A 523 -35.85 4.44 -13.29
C PRO A 523 -36.00 2.92 -13.18
N ASN A 524 -35.99 2.21 -14.31
CA ASN A 524 -36.16 0.75 -14.38
C ASN A 524 -34.86 -0.04 -14.38
N LEU A 525 -33.72 0.61 -14.26
CA LEU A 525 -32.41 -0.05 -14.21
C LEU A 525 -32.30 -1.03 -13.05
N LYS A 526 -31.65 -2.17 -13.30
CA LYS A 526 -31.24 -3.16 -12.31
C LYS A 526 -29.76 -3.00 -12.00
N PRO A 527 -29.29 -3.47 -10.82
CA PRO A 527 -27.85 -3.55 -10.58
C PRO A 527 -27.16 -4.44 -11.63
N GLN A 528 -26.01 -4.04 -12.07
CA GLN A 528 -25.13 -4.89 -12.89
C GLN A 528 -24.27 -5.78 -12.00
N THR A 529 -23.94 -6.97 -12.48
CA THR A 529 -23.14 -7.96 -11.76
C THR A 529 -21.85 -8.21 -12.53
N SER A 530 -20.75 -8.40 -11.80
CA SER A 530 -19.50 -8.92 -12.35
C SER A 530 -19.07 -10.21 -11.65
N LEU A 531 -18.49 -11.12 -12.41
CA LEU A 531 -17.85 -12.34 -11.95
C LEU A 531 -16.40 -12.28 -12.41
N SER A 532 -15.46 -12.33 -11.49
CA SER A 532 -14.04 -12.20 -11.78
C SER A 532 -13.24 -13.38 -11.26
N TRP A 533 -12.32 -13.88 -12.06
CA TRP A 533 -11.30 -14.85 -11.69
C TRP A 533 -9.93 -14.20 -11.88
N SER A 534 -9.02 -14.39 -10.93
CA SER A 534 -7.67 -13.86 -11.02
C SER A 534 -6.67 -14.89 -10.53
N LEU A 535 -5.59 -15.08 -11.30
CA LEU A 535 -4.43 -15.87 -10.92
C LEU A 535 -3.21 -14.95 -10.92
N SER A 536 -2.60 -14.77 -9.75
CA SER A 536 -1.37 -14.00 -9.58
C SER A 536 -0.24 -14.95 -9.19
N LEU A 537 0.86 -14.88 -9.91
CA LEU A 537 2.09 -15.62 -9.66
C LEU A 537 3.21 -14.64 -9.38
N GLY A 538 4.02 -14.89 -8.36
CA GLY A 538 5.13 -14.02 -7.98
C GLY A 538 6.41 -14.80 -7.70
N LYS A 539 7.55 -14.19 -8.01
CA LYS A 539 8.88 -14.68 -7.68
C LYS A 539 9.75 -13.55 -7.17
N ARG A 540 10.28 -13.71 -5.96
CA ARG A 540 11.28 -12.82 -5.39
C ARG A 540 12.69 -13.38 -5.63
N LEU A 541 13.58 -12.55 -6.13
CA LEU A 541 14.97 -12.85 -6.45
C LEU A 541 15.84 -11.76 -5.80
N GLY A 542 16.20 -11.95 -4.52
CA GLY A 542 16.91 -10.93 -3.75
C GLY A 542 16.13 -9.61 -3.64
N LYS A 543 16.68 -8.52 -4.16
CA LYS A 543 16.05 -7.19 -4.23
C LYS A 543 15.09 -7.04 -5.43
N SER A 544 14.94 -8.07 -6.27
CA SER A 544 14.06 -8.06 -7.44
C SER A 544 12.79 -8.84 -7.17
N HIS A 545 11.70 -8.42 -7.81
CA HIS A 545 10.41 -9.09 -7.79
C HIS A 545 9.81 -9.13 -9.19
N LEU A 546 9.36 -10.31 -9.60
CA LEU A 546 8.62 -10.52 -10.83
C LEU A 546 7.23 -11.03 -10.47
N SER A 547 6.18 -10.43 -11.02
CA SER A 547 4.82 -10.94 -10.91
C SER A 547 4.15 -11.08 -12.27
N LEU A 548 3.24 -12.02 -12.37
CA LEU A 548 2.39 -12.27 -13.52
C LEU A 548 0.96 -12.44 -13.01
N THR A 549 0.04 -11.61 -13.49
CA THR A 549 -1.37 -11.69 -13.13
C THR A 549 -2.23 -11.87 -14.37
N ALA A 550 -2.98 -12.96 -14.42
CA ALA A 550 -4.02 -13.22 -15.40
C ALA A 550 -5.39 -13.01 -14.75
N SER A 551 -6.29 -12.31 -15.43
CA SER A 551 -7.66 -12.14 -14.96
C SER A 551 -8.67 -12.33 -16.09
N HIS A 552 -9.86 -12.83 -15.73
CA HIS A 552 -11.01 -12.93 -16.59
C HIS A 552 -12.25 -12.45 -15.85
N GLU A 553 -13.00 -11.56 -16.47
CA GLU A 553 -14.19 -10.95 -15.90
C GLU A 553 -15.36 -11.10 -16.86
N VAL A 554 -16.53 -11.47 -16.32
CA VAL A 554 -17.81 -11.52 -17.02
C VAL A 554 -18.75 -10.49 -16.41
N LEU A 555 -19.19 -9.54 -17.22
CA LEU A 555 -20.14 -8.49 -16.87
C LEU A 555 -21.54 -8.92 -17.32
N GLN A 556 -22.52 -8.88 -16.42
CA GLN A 556 -23.92 -9.18 -16.68
C GLN A 556 -24.79 -7.98 -16.37
N ASP A 557 -25.88 -7.81 -17.13
CA ASP A 557 -26.78 -6.70 -16.97
C ASP A 557 -26.09 -5.32 -17.07
N LEU A 558 -25.07 -5.21 -17.95
CA LEU A 558 -24.26 -4.01 -18.11
C LEU A 558 -25.16 -2.81 -18.43
N ILE A 559 -25.09 -1.79 -17.56
CA ILE A 559 -25.79 -0.53 -17.76
C ILE A 559 -25.02 0.29 -18.79
N SER A 560 -25.66 0.64 -19.87
CA SER A 560 -25.07 1.39 -20.96
C SER A 560 -26.02 2.41 -21.56
N GLY A 561 -25.46 3.50 -22.07
CA GLY A 561 -26.18 4.46 -22.88
C GLY A 561 -26.63 3.82 -24.20
N ILE A 562 -27.89 3.93 -24.50
CA ILE A 562 -28.53 3.38 -25.71
C ILE A 562 -29.22 4.51 -26.47
N SER A 563 -28.97 4.60 -27.76
CA SER A 563 -29.69 5.50 -28.64
C SER A 563 -31.17 5.13 -28.74
N THR A 564 -32.04 6.11 -28.61
CA THR A 564 -33.48 5.93 -28.78
C THR A 564 -33.91 6.20 -30.23
N THR A 565 -35.16 5.90 -30.56
CA THR A 565 -35.76 6.29 -31.86
C THR A 565 -35.95 7.80 -31.97
N THR A 566 -36.04 8.53 -30.86
CA THR A 566 -36.10 10.00 -30.83
C THR A 566 -34.75 10.58 -31.22
N PRO A 567 -34.71 11.53 -32.17
CA PRO A 567 -33.48 12.19 -32.60
C PRO A 567 -32.72 12.83 -31.43
N ASN A 568 -31.39 12.59 -31.38
CA ASN A 568 -30.48 13.19 -30.39
C ASN A 568 -30.84 12.90 -28.91
N LEU A 569 -31.60 11.83 -28.67
CA LEU A 569 -31.91 11.37 -27.32
C LEU A 569 -31.33 9.98 -27.08
N SER A 570 -30.56 9.83 -26.02
CA SER A 570 -30.12 8.57 -25.49
C SER A 570 -30.75 8.29 -24.11
N THR A 571 -30.78 7.03 -23.71
CA THR A 571 -31.22 6.58 -22.37
C THR A 571 -30.30 5.48 -21.90
N PHE A 572 -30.43 5.08 -20.64
CA PHE A 572 -29.69 3.98 -20.06
C PHE A 572 -30.56 2.71 -19.99
N GLU A 573 -29.94 1.57 -20.31
CA GLU A 573 -30.57 0.26 -20.22
C GLU A 573 -29.57 -0.79 -19.70
N ASN A 574 -30.07 -1.86 -19.08
CA ASN A 574 -29.29 -3.07 -18.85
C ASN A 574 -29.12 -3.84 -20.16
N ALA A 575 -28.46 -3.22 -21.11
CA ALA A 575 -28.51 -3.59 -22.53
C ALA A 575 -27.50 -4.65 -22.92
N GLY A 576 -26.47 -4.87 -22.13
CA GLY A 576 -25.32 -5.62 -22.58
C GLY A 576 -24.75 -6.62 -21.57
N GLU A 577 -23.82 -7.37 -22.12
CA GLU A 577 -22.91 -8.25 -21.42
C GLU A 577 -21.48 -7.92 -21.86
N GLY A 578 -20.50 -8.18 -21.02
CA GLY A 578 -19.08 -7.93 -21.33
C GLY A 578 -18.20 -9.09 -20.88
N ARG A 579 -17.12 -9.34 -21.61
CA ARG A 579 -16.05 -10.26 -21.23
C ARG A 579 -14.73 -9.52 -21.34
N LEU A 580 -14.01 -9.46 -20.25
CA LEU A 580 -12.72 -8.79 -20.17
C LEU A 580 -11.67 -9.81 -19.73
N SER A 581 -10.61 -9.96 -20.50
CA SER A 581 -9.48 -10.82 -20.14
C SER A 581 -8.21 -9.99 -20.13
N SER A 582 -7.38 -10.14 -19.11
CA SER A 582 -6.10 -9.45 -19.05
C SER A 582 -4.97 -10.36 -18.61
N LEU A 583 -3.77 -10.05 -19.08
CA LEU A 583 -2.52 -10.64 -18.63
C LEU A 583 -1.55 -9.49 -18.38
N THR A 584 -1.07 -9.34 -17.16
CA THR A 584 -0.16 -8.25 -16.77
C THR A 584 1.07 -8.84 -16.09
N SER A 585 2.26 -8.47 -16.54
CA SER A 585 3.54 -8.76 -15.91
C SER A 585 4.10 -7.49 -15.30
N THR A 586 4.62 -7.58 -14.08
CA THR A 586 5.30 -6.48 -13.39
C THR A 586 6.67 -6.96 -12.94
N PHE A 587 7.70 -6.23 -13.30
CA PHE A 587 9.06 -6.43 -12.83
C PHE A 587 9.50 -5.22 -12.02
N ARG A 588 10.11 -5.48 -10.87
CA ARG A 588 10.68 -4.46 -10.00
C ARG A 588 12.04 -4.90 -9.51
N THR A 589 12.96 -3.96 -9.40
CA THR A 589 14.28 -4.19 -8.82
C THR A 589 14.82 -2.95 -8.14
N SER A 590 15.69 -3.16 -7.16
CA SER A 590 16.46 -2.11 -6.51
C SER A 590 17.94 -2.45 -6.56
N ALA A 591 18.79 -1.46 -6.83
CA ALA A 591 20.24 -1.60 -6.90
C ALA A 591 20.92 -0.49 -6.07
N PHE A 592 22.25 -0.63 -5.87
CA PHE A 592 23.07 0.35 -5.16
C PHE A 592 22.47 0.76 -3.80
N ASP A 593 22.19 -0.22 -2.95
CA ASP A 593 21.56 -0.03 -1.64
C ASP A 593 20.30 0.83 -1.68
N TYR A 594 19.38 0.44 -2.58
CA TYR A 594 18.11 1.10 -2.86
C TYR A 594 18.22 2.52 -3.43
N LYS A 595 19.41 3.01 -3.79
CA LYS A 595 19.58 4.31 -4.45
C LYS A 595 18.94 4.33 -5.84
N LEU A 596 18.95 3.21 -6.57
CA LEU A 596 18.27 3.04 -7.85
C LEU A 596 17.09 2.08 -7.67
N ASN A 597 15.89 2.52 -8.04
CA ASN A 597 14.70 1.67 -8.08
C ASN A 597 14.09 1.74 -9.47
N LEU A 598 13.76 0.57 -10.02
CA LEU A 598 13.15 0.40 -11.32
C LEU A 598 11.87 -0.42 -11.17
N GLN A 599 10.79 0.05 -11.76
CA GLN A 599 9.57 -0.71 -11.97
C GLN A 599 9.19 -0.66 -13.45
N VAL A 600 8.87 -1.81 -14.02
CA VAL A 600 8.34 -1.92 -15.39
C VAL A 600 7.14 -2.85 -15.35
N TYR A 601 6.10 -2.50 -16.07
CA TYR A 601 4.94 -3.38 -16.26
C TYR A 601 4.53 -3.40 -17.73
N ALA A 602 4.00 -4.55 -18.15
CA ALA A 602 3.40 -4.73 -19.45
C ALA A 602 2.22 -5.68 -19.37
N GLY A 603 1.15 -5.37 -20.05
CA GLY A 603 -0.07 -6.18 -20.05
C GLY A 603 -0.87 -6.04 -21.33
N LEU A 604 -1.54 -7.13 -21.67
CA LEU A 604 -2.51 -7.21 -22.74
C LEU A 604 -3.90 -7.34 -22.14
N ARG A 605 -4.86 -6.66 -22.72
CA ARG A 605 -6.27 -6.75 -22.34
C ARG A 605 -7.12 -6.98 -23.58
N TYR A 606 -7.98 -7.99 -23.54
CA TYR A 606 -9.02 -8.22 -24.52
C TYR A 606 -10.37 -7.85 -23.93
N SER A 607 -11.13 -7.04 -24.62
CA SER A 607 -12.49 -6.62 -24.26
C SER A 607 -13.46 -7.07 -25.34
N ASP A 608 -14.57 -7.69 -24.96
CA ASP A 608 -15.66 -8.10 -25.85
C ASP A 608 -16.99 -7.73 -25.21
N TYR A 609 -17.69 -6.78 -25.82
CA TYR A 609 -19.00 -6.34 -25.37
C TYR A 609 -20.07 -6.82 -26.35
N GLN A 610 -21.17 -7.34 -25.81
CA GLN A 610 -22.28 -7.90 -26.60
C GLN A 610 -23.59 -7.24 -26.17
N LEU A 611 -24.43 -6.89 -27.16
CA LEU A 611 -25.80 -6.45 -26.92
C LEU A 611 -26.72 -7.64 -26.69
N LYS A 612 -27.61 -7.54 -25.71
CA LYS A 612 -28.76 -8.43 -25.59
C LYS A 612 -29.64 -8.32 -26.84
N SER A 613 -30.26 -9.43 -27.21
CA SER A 613 -31.05 -9.52 -28.47
C SER A 613 -32.10 -8.42 -28.62
N ALA A 614 -32.75 -8.02 -27.52
CA ALA A 614 -33.78 -6.97 -27.51
C ALA A 614 -33.24 -5.59 -27.96
N TYR A 615 -31.94 -5.35 -27.87
CA TYR A 615 -31.31 -4.05 -28.20
C TYR A 615 -30.49 -4.10 -29.51
N ARG A 616 -30.44 -5.22 -30.19
CA ARG A 616 -29.74 -5.42 -31.47
C ARG A 616 -30.46 -4.81 -32.67
N LEU A 617 -31.14 -3.71 -32.49
CA LEU A 617 -31.66 -2.92 -33.64
C LEU A 617 -30.46 -2.37 -34.39
N SER A 618 -30.16 -3.03 -35.51
CA SER A 618 -28.87 -3.11 -36.18
C SER A 618 -28.23 -1.77 -36.65
N ALA A 619 -29.00 -0.68 -36.66
CA ALA A 619 -28.50 0.61 -37.13
C ALA A 619 -28.29 1.63 -36.01
N LEU A 620 -28.75 1.40 -34.79
CA LEU A 620 -28.74 2.40 -33.71
C LEU A 620 -27.59 2.23 -32.73
N ASN A 621 -27.22 1.01 -32.45
CA ASN A 621 -26.25 0.69 -31.40
C ASN A 621 -25.18 -0.29 -31.91
N ALA A 622 -23.92 0.02 -31.66
CA ALA A 622 -22.81 -0.85 -31.98
C ALA A 622 -21.96 -1.10 -30.73
N THR A 623 -21.46 -2.32 -30.61
CA THR A 623 -20.53 -2.71 -29.53
C THR A 623 -19.09 -2.69 -30.03
N GLN A 624 -18.19 -2.57 -29.09
CA GLN A 624 -16.76 -2.54 -29.36
C GLN A 624 -16.09 -3.79 -28.78
N ARG A 625 -15.14 -4.33 -29.54
CA ARG A 625 -14.27 -5.42 -29.08
C ARG A 625 -12.86 -5.24 -29.60
N GLY A 626 -11.89 -5.73 -28.86
CA GLY A 626 -10.50 -5.72 -29.33
C GLY A 626 -9.48 -5.84 -28.23
N TRP A 627 -8.23 -5.77 -28.67
CA TRP A 627 -7.06 -5.82 -27.84
C TRP A 627 -6.59 -4.42 -27.45
N GLY A 628 -6.21 -4.25 -26.19
CA GLY A 628 -5.53 -3.06 -25.68
C GLY A 628 -4.19 -3.46 -25.06
N LEU A 629 -3.21 -2.57 -25.19
CA LEU A 629 -1.90 -2.66 -24.56
C LEU A 629 -1.86 -1.72 -23.37
N ARG A 630 -1.39 -2.23 -22.23
CA ARG A 630 -1.10 -1.44 -21.04
C ARG A 630 0.37 -1.67 -20.69
N CYS A 631 1.19 -0.64 -20.75
CA CYS A 631 2.60 -0.76 -20.37
C CYS A 631 3.12 0.54 -19.80
N GLY A 632 4.19 0.44 -19.04
CA GLY A 632 4.82 1.59 -18.46
C GLY A 632 5.90 1.22 -17.47
N GLY A 633 6.40 2.23 -16.79
CA GLY A 633 7.39 2.02 -15.76
C GLY A 633 7.81 3.32 -15.10
N SER A 634 8.57 3.18 -14.05
CA SER A 634 9.19 4.27 -13.34
C SER A 634 10.62 3.91 -12.96
N VAL A 635 11.48 4.91 -12.97
CA VAL A 635 12.82 4.83 -12.44
C VAL A 635 13.00 5.96 -11.43
N SER A 636 13.52 5.65 -10.26
CA SER A 636 13.93 6.64 -9.28
C SER A 636 15.39 6.43 -8.90
N LEU A 637 16.13 7.54 -8.82
CA LEU A 637 17.55 7.57 -8.53
C LEU A 637 17.84 8.59 -7.43
N MET A 638 18.50 8.14 -6.37
CA MET A 638 19.04 8.99 -5.31
C MET A 638 20.55 9.11 -5.52
N LEU A 639 21.07 10.32 -5.59
CA LEU A 639 22.49 10.59 -5.66
C LEU A 639 22.99 11.19 -4.34
N ASP A 640 24.29 11.11 -4.15
CA ASP A 640 24.97 11.72 -2.99
C ASP A 640 24.72 13.23 -2.96
N GLY A 641 24.65 13.77 -1.74
CA GLY A 641 24.29 15.17 -1.54
C GLY A 641 22.78 15.44 -1.65
N ASP A 642 21.91 14.41 -1.37
CA ASP A 642 20.46 14.56 -1.29
C ASP A 642 19.78 15.06 -2.56
N TRP A 643 20.23 14.60 -3.73
CA TRP A 643 19.54 14.72 -4.99
C TRP A 643 18.67 13.50 -5.25
N PHE A 644 17.45 13.72 -5.68
CA PHE A 644 16.53 12.66 -6.08
C PHE A 644 15.92 12.98 -7.45
N PHE A 645 15.90 11.97 -8.32
CA PHE A 645 15.33 12.03 -9.66
C PHE A 645 14.27 10.93 -9.81
N ASN A 646 13.17 11.26 -10.44
CA ASN A 646 12.15 10.28 -10.78
C ASN A 646 11.65 10.54 -12.20
N ALA A 647 11.50 9.45 -12.97
CA ALA A 647 10.91 9.48 -14.29
C ALA A 647 9.90 8.34 -14.41
N SER A 648 8.76 8.62 -15.02
CA SER A 648 7.77 7.59 -15.31
C SER A 648 7.09 7.81 -16.65
N VAL A 649 6.67 6.69 -17.25
CA VAL A 649 5.87 6.67 -18.48
C VAL A 649 4.76 5.64 -18.31
N ASN A 650 3.55 5.99 -18.74
CA ASN A 650 2.38 5.13 -18.68
C ASN A 650 1.63 5.18 -20.01
N TYR A 651 1.31 4.02 -20.55
CA TYR A 651 0.55 3.86 -21.79
C TYR A 651 -0.56 2.83 -21.59
N ASN A 652 -1.78 3.20 -21.94
CA ASN A 652 -2.95 2.33 -21.82
C ASN A 652 -3.90 2.59 -23.00
N SER A 653 -3.64 1.97 -24.13
CA SER A 653 -4.36 2.22 -25.36
C SER A 653 -4.27 1.05 -26.36
N PRO A 654 -5.31 0.77 -27.15
CA PRO A 654 -6.64 1.37 -27.01
C PRO A 654 -7.41 0.79 -25.80
N THR A 655 -8.33 1.58 -25.27
CA THR A 655 -9.29 1.14 -24.26
C THR A 655 -10.67 1.01 -24.90
N TYR A 656 -11.40 -0.03 -24.52
CA TYR A 656 -12.74 -0.32 -25.04
C TYR A 656 -13.77 -0.16 -23.95
N ALA A 657 -14.84 0.56 -24.23
CA ALA A 657 -16.07 0.61 -23.48
C ALA A 657 -17.19 -0.03 -24.31
N PHE A 658 -18.42 -0.08 -23.79
CA PHE A 658 -19.53 -0.74 -24.46
C PHE A 658 -19.73 -0.25 -25.91
N SER A 659 -19.80 1.06 -26.15
CA SER A 659 -20.07 1.65 -27.47
C SER A 659 -18.93 2.52 -28.02
N SER A 660 -17.77 2.55 -27.35
CA SER A 660 -16.65 3.41 -27.75
C SER A 660 -15.30 2.73 -27.62
N ARG A 661 -14.36 3.20 -28.42
CA ARG A 661 -12.93 2.88 -28.37
C ARG A 661 -12.15 4.16 -28.17
N THR A 662 -11.29 4.20 -27.18
CA THR A 662 -10.44 5.38 -26.92
C THR A 662 -8.99 5.03 -27.16
N ILE A 663 -8.32 5.86 -27.93
CA ILE A 663 -6.88 5.83 -28.21
C ILE A 663 -6.27 7.03 -27.49
N ALA A 664 -5.24 6.81 -26.69
CA ALA A 664 -4.52 7.85 -25.97
C ALA A 664 -3.01 7.70 -26.18
N GLU A 665 -2.29 8.79 -26.04
CA GLU A 665 -0.82 8.82 -26.06
C GLU A 665 -0.22 8.38 -24.73
N PRO A 666 1.07 8.01 -24.72
CA PRO A 666 1.80 7.76 -23.47
C PRO A 666 1.89 9.03 -22.63
N LEU A 667 1.53 8.94 -21.34
CA LEU A 667 1.71 10.02 -20.39
C LEU A 667 3.07 9.90 -19.70
N THR A 668 3.84 11.00 -19.70
CA THR A 668 5.18 11.06 -19.13
C THR A 668 5.22 12.02 -17.94
N TYR A 669 6.01 11.67 -16.93
CA TYR A 669 6.27 12.51 -15.77
C TYR A 669 7.75 12.44 -15.39
N LEU A 670 8.34 13.60 -15.13
CA LEU A 670 9.73 13.76 -14.69
C LEU A 670 9.75 14.60 -13.42
N SER A 671 10.63 14.29 -12.48
CA SER A 671 10.90 15.18 -11.35
C SER A 671 12.36 15.10 -10.90
N ALA A 672 12.82 16.21 -10.37
CA ALA A 672 14.11 16.35 -9.69
C ALA A 672 13.89 17.09 -8.38
N GLU A 673 14.48 16.59 -7.31
CA GLU A 673 14.39 17.19 -5.98
C GLU A 673 15.78 17.36 -5.39
N LYS A 674 16.00 18.45 -4.67
CA LYS A 674 17.18 18.74 -3.89
C LYS A 674 16.80 19.08 -2.48
N SER A 675 17.25 18.28 -1.53
CA SER A 675 17.08 18.54 -0.09
C SER A 675 18.30 19.27 0.48
N LEU A 676 18.06 20.27 1.30
CA LEU A 676 19.04 21.09 1.98
C LEU A 676 18.71 21.17 3.48
N LEU A 677 19.68 21.66 4.28
CA LEU A 677 19.52 21.88 5.72
C LEU A 677 19.03 20.61 6.46
N ALA A 678 19.65 19.46 6.13
CA ALA A 678 19.27 18.15 6.68
C ALA A 678 17.77 17.81 6.47
N GLY A 679 17.24 18.09 5.27
CA GLY A 679 15.87 17.79 4.90
C GLY A 679 14.82 18.84 5.27
N ARG A 680 15.23 19.97 5.88
CA ARG A 680 14.32 21.04 6.25
C ARG A 680 13.85 21.89 5.07
N LEU A 681 14.64 22.00 4.04
CA LEU A 681 14.32 22.79 2.85
C LEU A 681 14.47 21.88 1.62
N THR A 682 13.42 21.73 0.84
CA THR A 682 13.43 20.93 -0.40
C THR A 682 12.99 21.79 -1.56
N PHE A 683 13.80 21.82 -2.61
CA PHE A 683 13.44 22.37 -3.91
C PHE A 683 13.02 21.24 -4.83
N SER A 684 11.95 21.41 -5.57
CA SER A 684 11.46 20.45 -6.54
C SER A 684 11.24 21.09 -7.90
N LEU A 685 11.61 20.37 -8.95
CA LEU A 685 11.27 20.64 -10.33
C LEU A 685 10.51 19.44 -10.84
N SER A 686 9.31 19.62 -11.38
CA SER A 686 8.54 18.54 -11.99
C SER A 686 7.99 18.95 -13.34
N ALA A 687 7.85 17.97 -14.22
CA ALA A 687 7.30 18.18 -15.57
C ALA A 687 6.35 17.03 -15.90
N MET A 688 5.10 17.36 -16.20
CA MET A 688 4.08 16.45 -16.71
C MET A 688 3.90 16.71 -18.19
N ALA A 689 3.86 15.65 -18.99
CA ALA A 689 3.74 15.73 -20.44
C ALA A 689 4.68 16.79 -21.08
N PRO A 690 5.98 16.84 -20.75
CA PRO A 690 6.85 17.99 -21.01
C PRO A 690 7.02 18.33 -22.50
N TRP A 691 6.67 17.41 -23.40
CA TRP A 691 6.74 17.57 -24.85
C TRP A 691 5.37 17.50 -25.52
N GLY A 692 4.28 17.73 -24.76
CA GLY A 692 2.90 17.54 -25.22
C GLY A 692 2.48 16.07 -25.37
N LEU A 693 3.34 15.12 -25.06
CA LEU A 693 3.03 13.70 -25.11
C LEU A 693 2.07 13.30 -23.97
N GLY A 694 0.98 12.65 -24.34
CA GLY A 694 -0.07 12.23 -23.41
C GLY A 694 -1.27 13.19 -23.37
N GLU A 695 -1.23 14.28 -24.11
CA GLU A 695 -2.34 15.23 -24.19
C GLU A 695 -3.41 14.81 -25.19
N TYR A 696 -3.01 14.13 -26.26
CA TYR A 696 -3.94 13.74 -27.30
C TYR A 696 -4.74 12.50 -26.95
N ARG A 697 -6.05 12.60 -27.14
CA ARG A 697 -7.00 11.50 -26.98
C ARG A 697 -7.98 11.48 -28.14
N ARG A 698 -8.22 10.30 -28.71
CA ARG A 698 -9.19 10.06 -29.76
C ARG A 698 -10.19 9.03 -29.32
N THR A 699 -11.47 9.41 -29.25
CA THR A 699 -12.57 8.49 -28.91
C THR A 699 -13.41 8.26 -30.14
N GLU A 700 -13.55 7.01 -30.55
CA GLU A 700 -14.39 6.55 -31.66
C GLU A 700 -15.64 5.89 -31.08
N SER A 701 -16.80 6.28 -31.52
CA SER A 701 -18.09 5.72 -31.14
C SER A 701 -19.00 5.60 -32.31
N THR A 702 -20.03 4.74 -32.20
CA THR A 702 -21.10 4.69 -33.19
C THR A 702 -22.39 5.06 -32.49
N PHE A 703 -23.03 6.08 -32.99
CA PHE A 703 -24.30 6.60 -32.49
C PHE A 703 -25.30 6.63 -33.64
N ARG A 704 -26.41 5.90 -33.55
CA ARG A 704 -27.44 5.76 -34.57
C ARG A 704 -26.89 5.38 -35.98
N GLY A 705 -25.90 4.48 -36.01
CA GLY A 705 -25.24 4.10 -37.25
C GLY A 705 -24.27 5.15 -37.82
N ILE A 706 -24.16 6.33 -37.20
CA ILE A 706 -23.22 7.38 -37.56
C ILE A 706 -21.93 7.16 -36.79
N GLN A 707 -20.83 7.07 -37.51
CA GLN A 707 -19.51 7.04 -36.88
C GLN A 707 -19.18 8.44 -36.34
N GLN A 708 -18.92 8.51 -35.05
CA GLN A 708 -18.49 9.75 -34.41
C GLN A 708 -17.06 9.59 -33.89
N ILE A 709 -16.19 10.53 -34.21
CA ILE A 709 -14.81 10.62 -33.75
C ILE A 709 -14.68 11.91 -32.98
N GLN A 710 -14.31 11.79 -31.71
CA GLN A 710 -13.94 12.92 -30.86
C GLN A 710 -12.44 12.94 -30.66
N GLN A 711 -11.80 14.05 -31.05
CA GLN A 711 -10.38 14.30 -30.87
C GLN A 711 -10.22 15.38 -29.81
N SER A 712 -9.48 15.11 -28.77
CA SER A 712 -9.30 16.04 -27.67
C SER A 712 -7.82 16.20 -27.33
N THR A 713 -7.40 17.45 -27.09
CA THR A 713 -6.14 17.78 -26.42
C THR A 713 -6.44 18.22 -24.99
N LEU A 714 -5.82 17.58 -24.01
CA LEU A 714 -6.23 17.68 -22.61
C LEU A 714 -5.58 18.83 -21.83
N SER A 715 -4.54 19.50 -22.38
CA SER A 715 -3.78 20.56 -21.69
C SER A 715 -3.16 20.06 -20.36
N LEU A 716 -2.47 18.93 -20.42
CA LEU A 716 -1.78 18.33 -19.26
C LEU A 716 -0.34 18.81 -19.08
N SER A 717 0.26 19.40 -20.14
CA SER A 717 1.64 19.89 -20.14
C SER A 717 1.83 20.94 -19.07
N ASN A 718 2.72 20.66 -18.13
CA ASN A 718 3.09 21.60 -17.08
C ASN A 718 4.53 21.37 -16.63
N VAL A 719 5.22 22.46 -16.30
CA VAL A 719 6.51 22.46 -15.62
C VAL A 719 6.34 23.24 -14.34
N SER A 720 6.56 22.59 -13.20
CA SER A 720 6.33 23.20 -11.90
C SER A 720 7.60 23.29 -11.08
N LEU A 721 7.81 24.43 -10.43
CA LEU A 721 8.84 24.67 -9.44
C LEU A 721 8.20 24.69 -8.05
N GLY A 722 8.76 23.95 -7.12
CA GLY A 722 8.24 23.87 -5.77
C GLY A 722 9.31 24.11 -4.72
N VAL A 723 8.88 24.62 -3.57
CA VAL A 723 9.68 24.80 -2.37
C VAL A 723 8.88 24.25 -1.19
N THR A 724 9.51 23.41 -0.39
CA THR A 724 8.92 22.85 0.82
C THR A 724 9.81 23.15 2.01
N PHE A 725 9.25 23.79 3.03
CA PHE A 725 9.93 24.06 4.29
C PHE A 725 9.34 23.22 5.41
N ARG A 726 10.21 22.54 6.16
CA ARG A 726 9.88 21.69 7.30
C ARG A 726 10.40 22.27 8.59
N PHE A 727 9.57 22.23 9.61
CA PHE A 727 9.93 22.67 10.96
C PHE A 727 9.43 21.66 11.99
N GLY A 728 10.03 21.67 13.15
CA GLY A 728 9.64 20.84 14.28
C GLY A 728 10.82 20.36 15.12
N LYS A 729 10.52 19.86 16.30
CA LYS A 729 11.48 19.26 17.23
C LYS A 729 11.05 17.81 17.49
N GLY A 730 12.00 16.91 17.49
CA GLY A 730 11.87 15.53 17.93
C GLY A 730 12.73 14.62 17.04
N GLU A 731 13.74 14.00 17.61
CA GLU A 731 14.27 12.76 17.07
C GLU A 731 13.20 11.69 17.32
N ALA A 732 12.78 11.00 16.28
CA ALA A 732 11.96 9.81 16.42
C ALA A 732 12.78 8.73 17.15
N LYS A 733 12.72 8.71 18.48
CA LYS A 733 13.05 7.49 19.19
C LYS A 733 11.94 6.52 18.83
N GLU A 734 12.27 5.52 18.03
CA GLU A 734 11.38 4.40 17.78
C GLU A 734 10.93 3.88 19.15
N ALA A 735 9.65 4.02 19.46
CA ALA A 735 9.11 3.23 20.54
C ALA A 735 9.41 1.77 20.19
N PRO A 736 9.92 0.95 21.12
CA PRO A 736 10.05 -0.46 20.86
C PRO A 736 8.70 -0.92 20.30
N SER A 737 8.72 -1.41 19.07
CA SER A 737 7.51 -1.99 18.50
C SER A 737 7.02 -2.98 19.54
N GLU A 738 5.84 -2.75 20.11
CA GLU A 738 5.18 -3.82 20.85
C GLU A 738 5.18 -4.97 19.84
N ALA A 739 6.01 -5.97 20.12
CA ALA A 739 6.02 -7.17 19.33
C ALA A 739 4.56 -7.63 19.35
N ILE A 740 3.90 -7.54 18.20
CA ILE A 740 2.66 -8.30 18.02
C ILE A 740 3.09 -9.69 18.39
N ASP A 741 2.48 -10.22 19.43
CA ASP A 741 2.87 -11.48 20.02
C ASP A 741 3.04 -12.51 18.91
N ALA A 742 4.29 -12.86 18.62
CA ALA A 742 4.65 -13.82 17.58
C ALA A 742 4.39 -15.26 18.06
N SER A 743 3.63 -15.45 19.14
CA SER A 743 3.27 -16.76 19.68
C SER A 743 2.51 -17.61 18.64
N GLY A 744 1.73 -16.99 17.76
CA GLY A 744 1.12 -17.67 16.62
C GLY A 744 2.11 -18.16 15.56
N LEU A 745 3.31 -17.56 15.46
CA LEU A 745 4.34 -17.99 14.52
C LEU A 745 5.24 -19.12 15.06
N LYS A 746 5.30 -19.31 16.38
CA LYS A 746 6.12 -20.37 17.00
C LYS A 746 5.50 -21.77 16.91
N ARG A 747 4.21 -21.89 16.63
CA ARG A 747 3.54 -23.20 16.51
C ARG A 747 3.62 -23.85 15.12
N SER A 748 4.23 -23.20 14.12
CA SER A 748 4.40 -23.80 12.80
C SER A 748 5.63 -24.73 12.66
N ASP A 749 6.41 -24.91 13.71
CA ASP A 749 7.61 -25.77 13.70
C ASP A 749 7.41 -27.13 14.40
N ARG A 750 6.14 -27.60 14.52
CA ARG A 750 5.84 -28.98 14.90
C ARG A 750 5.16 -29.75 13.80
#